data_b44c18e19f4f507e3de0d99246861881
#
_entry.id   b44c18e19f4f507e3de0d99246861881
#
_cell.length_a   1.000
_cell.length_b   1.000
_cell.length_c   1.000
_cell.angle_alpha   90.00
_cell.angle_beta   90.00
_cell.angle_gamma   90.00
#
_symmetry.space_group_name_H-M   'P 1'
#
loop_
_entity.id
_entity.type
_entity.pdbx_description
1 polymer ?
#
loop_
_entity_poly.entity_id
_entity_poly.type
_entity_poly.pdbx_seq_one_letter_code
_entity_poly.pdbx_strand_id
1 'polypeptide(L)'
;MENNSSQGKCPFSGGALKQSAGGGTRNRDWWPNQLKLNILRQNSSLSNPMGESFNYAEEFKSLDLAAVKKDIVELMTTSQDWWPADYGHYGPFFIRMAWHSAGTYRISDGRGGAGSGTQRFAPLNSWPDNANLDKARLLLWPVKQKYGRKISWADLMILAGNCALESMGFNTFGFAGGREDVWEPEEEIYWGSEGKWLDDKRYSGDRELENPLAAVQMGLIYVNPEGPNGNPDPIASARDIRETFGRMAMNDEETVALIAGGHTFGKTHGAADPGKYVGPEPAAAGIEEQGLGWKNSFGSGNGVNTITSGLEGAWTTTPTKWSNNFFENLFGYEWELTKSPAGAQQWKPKGDAGAGLVPDAHDPSKRHVPFMLTTDLALRFDPIYEKISRHYFENPDQFADAFARAWFKLTHRDMGPVARYLGPEVPKEALIWQDPVPSVTYKRIDENDINSLKNKILAAGLSVSELVSVAWASASTFRGSDKRGGANGARIRLAPQKDWQVNNPTQLAKVLNTLEGIQKDFNNAQSGGKGVSLADLIVLGGAAAIEKAAKDAGHEITVPFTPGRTDATQEQTDVESFAVLEPGADGFRNYFKPKHVTSAEEMLVDKAQLMSLTAPEMTVLVGGMRVLNTNFDQSKHGVFTNRPEVLTNDFFLNLLDLHTTWKATSDSQYVFEGHDRATGELKWTGTRADLIFGSNAELRALAEVYGSADAQEKFINDFVGAWAKVMNLDRFDLP
;
A
#
# COMPACT_ATOMS: atom_id res chain seq x y z
N MET A 1 -19.69 27.05 17.73
CA MET A 1 -20.45 27.11 16.48
C MET A 1 -20.12 28.45 15.83
N GLU A 2 -19.09 28.51 15.00
CA GLU A 2 -18.85 29.65 14.16
C GLU A 2 -18.95 29.19 12.70
N ASN A 3 -20.05 29.63 12.08
CA ASN A 3 -20.29 29.49 10.66
C ASN A 3 -19.22 30.27 9.88
N ASN A 4 -18.22 29.61 9.35
CA ASN A 4 -17.38 30.17 8.33
C ASN A 4 -17.94 29.85 6.94
N SER A 5 -18.99 30.60 6.54
CA SER A 5 -19.35 30.73 5.14
C SER A 5 -18.25 31.51 4.43
N SER A 6 -17.30 30.83 3.81
CA SER A 6 -16.36 31.46 2.88
C SER A 6 -17.12 31.86 1.62
N GLN A 7 -17.71 33.06 1.61
CA GLN A 7 -18.12 33.71 0.37
C GLN A 7 -16.86 33.84 -0.49
N GLY A 8 -16.90 33.26 -1.69
CA GLY A 8 -15.84 33.35 -2.68
C GLY A 8 -15.49 34.80 -3.00
N LYS A 9 -14.48 35.34 -2.32
CA LYS A 9 -13.90 36.62 -2.68
C LYS A 9 -13.06 36.42 -3.92
N CYS A 10 -13.28 37.29 -4.91
CA CYS A 10 -12.42 37.34 -6.09
C CYS A 10 -10.94 37.33 -5.65
N PRO A 11 -10.09 36.44 -6.23
CA PRO A 11 -8.70 36.33 -5.84
C PRO A 11 -7.91 37.66 -5.93
N PHE A 12 -8.41 38.61 -6.68
CA PHE A 12 -7.79 39.94 -6.86
C PHE A 12 -8.31 41.02 -5.88
N SER A 13 -9.29 40.71 -5.01
CA SER A 13 -9.89 41.68 -4.09
C SER A 13 -9.50 41.52 -2.61
N GLY A 14 -8.65 40.56 -2.26
CA GLY A 14 -8.19 40.32 -0.88
C GLY A 14 -6.68 40.37 -0.77
N GLY A 15 -6.17 41.15 0.16
CA GLY A 15 -4.79 41.49 0.46
C GLY A 15 -3.70 40.55 -0.10
N ALA A 16 -2.73 41.13 -0.73
CA ALA A 16 -1.64 40.50 -1.45
C ALA A 16 -1.11 39.25 -0.78
N LEU A 17 -1.34 38.09 -1.40
CA LEU A 17 -0.49 36.94 -1.22
C LEU A 17 0.93 37.42 -1.53
N LYS A 18 1.81 37.45 -0.53
CA LYS A 18 3.24 37.77 -0.72
C LYS A 18 3.86 36.61 -1.51
N GLN A 19 3.68 36.64 -2.83
CA GLN A 19 4.39 35.73 -3.72
C GLN A 19 5.65 36.43 -4.20
N SER A 20 6.78 35.74 -4.08
CA SER A 20 7.99 36.12 -4.77
C SER A 20 7.73 36.07 -6.27
N ALA A 21 8.33 36.98 -7.05
CA ALA A 21 8.14 37.09 -8.50
C ALA A 21 8.50 35.80 -9.31
N GLY A 22 9.02 34.77 -8.66
CA GLY A 22 9.32 33.46 -9.27
C GLY A 22 8.39 32.33 -8.88
N GLY A 23 7.43 32.52 -7.97
CA GLY A 23 6.48 31.49 -7.54
C GLY A 23 5.15 31.63 -8.26
N GLY A 24 4.87 30.80 -9.25
CA GLY A 24 3.53 30.75 -9.88
C GLY A 24 2.44 30.31 -8.89
N THR A 25 1.19 30.62 -9.19
CA THR A 25 0.04 30.08 -8.47
C THR A 25 -0.35 28.70 -9.04
N ARG A 26 -0.79 27.82 -8.18
CA ARG A 26 -1.37 26.52 -8.54
C ARG A 26 -2.85 26.50 -8.17
N ASN A 27 -3.64 25.68 -8.86
CA ASN A 27 -5.06 25.53 -8.52
C ASN A 27 -5.31 25.24 -7.05
N ARG A 28 -4.48 24.42 -6.39
CA ARG A 28 -4.59 24.12 -4.96
C ARG A 28 -4.39 25.34 -4.05
N ASP A 29 -3.71 26.40 -4.51
CA ASP A 29 -3.52 27.63 -3.74
C ASP A 29 -4.78 28.48 -3.73
N TRP A 30 -5.62 28.34 -4.76
CA TRP A 30 -6.89 29.04 -4.92
C TRP A 30 -8.06 28.22 -4.45
N TRP A 31 -8.07 26.91 -4.76
CA TRP A 31 -9.15 25.96 -4.47
C TRP A 31 -8.54 24.67 -3.88
N PRO A 32 -8.23 24.65 -2.58
CA PRO A 32 -7.54 23.53 -1.93
C PRO A 32 -8.34 22.23 -1.92
N ASN A 33 -9.67 22.32 -2.13
CA ASN A 33 -10.58 21.15 -2.11
C ASN A 33 -10.90 20.62 -3.52
N GLN A 34 -10.12 20.98 -4.54
CA GLN A 34 -10.29 20.41 -5.88
C GLN A 34 -9.82 18.96 -5.94
N LEU A 35 -10.46 18.18 -6.82
CA LEU A 35 -10.12 16.78 -7.07
C LEU A 35 -8.63 16.62 -7.43
N LYS A 36 -7.93 15.73 -6.72
CA LYS A 36 -6.47 15.53 -6.86
C LYS A 36 -6.16 14.56 -8.01
N LEU A 37 -6.26 15.02 -9.25
CA LEU A 37 -5.94 14.21 -10.44
C LEU A 37 -4.43 13.99 -10.65
N ASN A 38 -3.57 14.74 -9.98
CA ASN A 38 -2.12 14.59 -10.08
C ASN A 38 -1.63 13.21 -9.63
N ILE A 39 -2.34 12.52 -8.74
CA ILE A 39 -1.99 11.16 -8.31
C ILE A 39 -2.05 10.13 -9.45
N LEU A 40 -2.81 10.41 -10.51
CA LEU A 40 -2.87 9.56 -11.71
C LEU A 40 -1.66 9.74 -12.65
N ARG A 41 -0.74 10.64 -12.29
CA ARG A 41 0.51 10.90 -13.01
C ARG A 41 1.74 10.46 -12.23
N GLN A 42 1.55 9.89 -11.03
CA GLN A 42 2.65 9.39 -10.23
C GLN A 42 3.42 8.29 -10.97
N ASN A 43 4.73 8.28 -10.76
CA ASN A 43 5.64 7.30 -11.36
C ASN A 43 5.53 7.21 -12.89
N SER A 44 5.31 8.37 -13.54
CA SER A 44 5.33 8.46 -15.00
C SER A 44 6.65 7.94 -15.57
N SER A 45 6.60 7.16 -16.66
CA SER A 45 7.80 6.74 -17.38
C SER A 45 8.67 7.91 -17.87
N LEU A 46 8.07 9.09 -18.08
CA LEU A 46 8.79 10.30 -18.47
C LEU A 46 9.67 10.87 -17.34
N SER A 47 9.37 10.59 -16.08
CA SER A 47 10.15 11.01 -14.91
C SER A 47 11.09 9.92 -14.38
N ASN A 48 11.07 8.73 -14.98
CA ASN A 48 11.94 7.62 -14.58
C ASN A 48 13.36 7.80 -15.19
N PRO A 49 14.40 8.07 -14.38
CA PRO A 49 15.76 8.30 -14.91
C PRO A 49 16.42 7.05 -15.47
N MET A 50 15.86 5.86 -15.21
CA MET A 50 16.40 4.59 -15.72
C MET A 50 16.01 4.33 -17.17
N GLY A 51 14.97 4.99 -17.68
CA GLY A 51 14.46 4.85 -19.04
C GLY A 51 13.59 3.60 -19.24
N GLU A 52 12.86 3.58 -20.35
CA GLU A 52 11.83 2.56 -20.65
C GLU A 52 12.39 1.14 -20.86
N SER A 53 13.65 1.03 -21.31
CA SER A 53 14.29 -0.28 -21.55
C SER A 53 14.89 -0.93 -20.30
N PHE A 54 14.86 -0.23 -19.15
CA PHE A 54 15.38 -0.75 -17.90
C PHE A 54 14.47 -1.82 -17.32
N ASN A 55 15.03 -2.98 -17.01
CA ASN A 55 14.33 -4.07 -16.33
C ASN A 55 15.10 -4.45 -15.07
N TYR A 56 14.56 -4.06 -13.92
CA TYR A 56 15.21 -4.30 -12.64
C TYR A 56 15.36 -5.79 -12.32
N ALA A 57 14.40 -6.62 -12.69
CA ALA A 57 14.49 -8.06 -12.45
C ALA A 57 15.68 -8.71 -13.18
N GLU A 58 15.96 -8.29 -14.42
CA GLU A 58 17.11 -8.77 -15.17
C GLU A 58 18.43 -8.24 -14.59
N GLU A 59 18.47 -7.00 -14.16
CA GLU A 59 19.66 -6.45 -13.49
C GLU A 59 19.94 -7.17 -12.17
N PHE A 60 18.93 -7.40 -11.34
CA PHE A 60 19.07 -8.10 -10.06
C PHE A 60 19.54 -9.55 -10.23
N LYS A 61 19.10 -10.27 -11.26
CA LYS A 61 19.57 -11.63 -11.57
C LYS A 61 21.07 -11.68 -11.81
N SER A 62 21.69 -10.58 -12.24
CA SER A 62 23.13 -10.47 -12.46
C SER A 62 23.92 -10.15 -11.18
N LEU A 63 23.24 -9.96 -10.03
CA LEU A 63 23.83 -9.58 -8.76
C LEU A 63 24.45 -10.79 -8.05
N ASP A 64 25.69 -10.66 -7.58
CA ASP A 64 26.24 -11.58 -6.58
C ASP A 64 25.76 -11.19 -5.18
N LEU A 65 24.64 -11.78 -4.76
CA LEU A 65 24.02 -11.48 -3.47
C LEU A 65 24.95 -11.78 -2.28
N ALA A 66 25.76 -12.83 -2.37
CA ALA A 66 26.71 -13.20 -1.31
C ALA A 66 27.80 -12.13 -1.13
N ALA A 67 28.30 -11.56 -2.24
CA ALA A 67 29.24 -10.46 -2.21
C ALA A 67 28.62 -9.19 -1.59
N VAL A 68 27.38 -8.86 -1.94
CA VAL A 68 26.66 -7.72 -1.33
C VAL A 68 26.51 -7.91 0.17
N LYS A 69 26.04 -9.07 0.61
CA LYS A 69 25.89 -9.41 2.04
C LYS A 69 27.21 -9.26 2.80
N LYS A 70 28.31 -9.75 2.20
CA LYS A 70 29.65 -9.60 2.79
C LYS A 70 30.04 -8.13 2.96
N ASP A 71 29.85 -7.29 1.94
CA ASP A 71 30.18 -5.87 2.02
C ASP A 71 29.29 -5.14 3.06
N ILE A 72 28.01 -5.49 3.16
CA ILE A 72 27.10 -4.94 4.19
C ILE A 72 27.59 -5.32 5.60
N VAL A 73 27.99 -6.57 5.82
CA VAL A 73 28.47 -7.04 7.13
C VAL A 73 29.81 -6.36 7.48
N GLU A 74 30.71 -6.21 6.55
CA GLU A 74 31.97 -5.50 6.75
C GLU A 74 31.74 -4.03 7.14
N LEU A 75 30.86 -3.33 6.40
CA LEU A 75 30.46 -1.96 6.72
C LEU A 75 29.79 -1.88 8.10
N MET A 76 28.92 -2.80 8.43
CA MET A 76 28.14 -2.85 9.67
C MET A 76 29.01 -3.03 10.91
N THR A 77 30.15 -3.68 10.78
CA THR A 77 31.11 -3.94 11.87
C THR A 77 32.30 -2.98 11.86
N THR A 78 32.29 -1.98 10.98
CA THR A 78 33.36 -0.96 10.86
C THR A 78 32.81 0.41 11.30
N SER A 79 32.98 0.74 12.57
CA SER A 79 32.51 2.00 13.15
C SER A 79 33.18 3.20 12.51
N GLN A 80 32.39 4.25 12.20
CA GLN A 80 32.83 5.50 11.59
C GLN A 80 32.92 6.60 12.65
N ASP A 81 33.98 7.41 12.63
CA ASP A 81 34.19 8.49 13.60
C ASP A 81 33.08 9.56 13.56
N TRP A 82 32.53 9.82 12.38
CA TRP A 82 31.48 10.82 12.21
C TRP A 82 30.10 10.35 12.72
N TRP A 83 29.89 9.03 12.86
CA TRP A 83 28.70 8.38 13.44
C TRP A 83 29.10 7.07 14.10
N PRO A 84 29.62 7.09 15.35
CA PRO A 84 30.10 5.88 16.02
C PRO A 84 29.01 4.85 16.24
N ALA A 85 29.33 3.58 15.96
CA ALA A 85 28.42 2.47 16.13
C ALA A 85 28.23 2.13 17.61
N ASP A 86 26.98 1.99 18.05
CA ASP A 86 26.66 1.45 19.37
C ASP A 86 27.21 0.03 19.50
N TYR A 87 27.89 -0.27 20.59
CA TYR A 87 28.51 -1.57 20.84
C TYR A 87 29.46 -2.04 19.70
N GLY A 88 29.93 -1.10 18.86
CA GLY A 88 30.78 -1.39 17.70
C GLY A 88 30.06 -2.04 16.52
N HIS A 89 28.73 -2.00 16.46
CA HIS A 89 27.94 -2.70 15.45
C HIS A 89 26.71 -1.91 15.00
N TYR A 90 26.60 -1.56 13.71
CA TYR A 90 25.44 -0.85 13.16
C TYR A 90 24.19 -1.71 12.97
N GLY A 91 24.24 -3.02 13.25
CA GLY A 91 23.15 -3.94 13.00
C GLY A 91 21.81 -3.46 13.55
N PRO A 92 21.69 -3.09 14.85
CA PRO A 92 20.44 -2.57 15.40
C PRO A 92 19.92 -1.34 14.67
N PHE A 93 20.81 -0.48 14.20
CA PHE A 93 20.47 0.71 13.43
C PHE A 93 19.90 0.36 12.04
N PHE A 94 20.44 -0.67 11.38
CA PHE A 94 19.92 -1.17 10.10
C PHE A 94 18.63 -1.99 10.25
N ILE A 95 18.46 -2.72 11.35
CA ILE A 95 17.16 -3.34 11.69
C ILE A 95 16.09 -2.26 11.80
N ARG A 96 16.36 -1.18 12.55
CA ARG A 96 15.42 -0.06 12.69
C ARG A 96 15.11 0.59 11.34
N MET A 97 16.10 0.81 10.48
CA MET A 97 15.88 1.36 9.13
C MET A 97 14.97 0.47 8.29
N ALA A 98 15.24 -0.84 8.25
CA ALA A 98 14.44 -1.81 7.49
C ALA A 98 13.00 -1.90 8.04
N TRP A 99 12.84 -1.95 9.36
CA TRP A 99 11.56 -1.94 10.02
C TRP A 99 10.75 -0.69 9.69
N HIS A 100 11.34 0.49 9.82
CA HIS A 100 10.68 1.77 9.54
C HIS A 100 10.42 2.00 8.04
N SER A 101 11.14 1.31 7.16
CA SER A 101 10.79 1.24 5.74
C SER A 101 9.54 0.40 5.52
N ALA A 102 9.45 -0.77 6.14
CA ALA A 102 8.38 -1.75 5.95
C ALA A 102 7.13 -1.47 6.80
N GLY A 103 7.29 -0.89 7.99
CA GLY A 103 6.21 -0.66 8.96
C GLY A 103 5.21 0.43 8.54
N THR A 104 5.46 1.15 7.46
CA THR A 104 4.53 2.12 6.88
C THR A 104 3.40 1.46 6.07
N TYR A 105 3.47 0.15 5.81
CA TYR A 105 2.43 -0.56 5.08
C TYR A 105 1.08 -0.50 5.80
N ARG A 106 0.01 -0.29 5.02
CA ARG A 106 -1.36 -0.35 5.50
C ARG A 106 -2.20 -1.33 4.70
N ILE A 107 -2.92 -2.20 5.42
CA ILE A 107 -3.70 -3.27 4.82
C ILE A 107 -4.90 -2.75 4.02
N SER A 108 -5.46 -1.59 4.39
CA SER A 108 -6.70 -1.06 3.80
C SER A 108 -6.59 -0.78 2.29
N ASP A 109 -5.44 -0.29 1.81
CA ASP A 109 -5.21 0.02 0.40
C ASP A 109 -3.84 -0.44 -0.13
N GLY A 110 -3.04 -1.11 0.72
CA GLY A 110 -1.73 -1.66 0.34
C GLY A 110 -0.62 -0.64 0.14
N ARG A 111 -0.88 0.65 0.39
CA ARG A 111 0.13 1.70 0.29
C ARG A 111 1.11 1.68 1.46
N GLY A 112 2.18 2.43 1.35
CA GLY A 112 3.32 2.35 2.26
C GLY A 112 4.16 1.11 2.01
N GLY A 113 4.93 0.70 3.03
CA GLY A 113 5.77 -0.48 2.96
C GLY A 113 7.14 -0.25 2.35
N ALA A 114 7.87 -1.35 2.16
CA ALA A 114 9.25 -1.34 1.71
C ALA A 114 9.40 -1.40 0.17
N GLY A 115 8.29 -1.63 -0.55
CA GLY A 115 8.30 -2.09 -1.94
C GLY A 115 8.90 -1.12 -2.97
N SER A 116 9.12 0.15 -2.61
CA SER A 116 9.55 1.19 -3.56
C SER A 116 10.60 2.17 -3.03
N GLY A 117 11.09 1.96 -1.79
CA GLY A 117 12.15 2.77 -1.20
C GLY A 117 11.74 4.21 -0.85
N THR A 118 10.48 4.45 -0.54
CA THR A 118 9.90 5.77 -0.25
C THR A 118 10.44 6.42 1.02
N GLN A 119 11.09 5.68 1.93
CA GLN A 119 11.78 6.26 3.09
C GLN A 119 12.84 7.32 2.72
N ARG A 120 13.29 7.37 1.47
CA ARG A 120 14.22 8.38 0.96
C ARG A 120 13.60 9.77 0.80
N PHE A 121 12.28 9.87 0.74
CA PHE A 121 11.54 11.07 0.39
C PHE A 121 10.78 11.65 1.57
N ALA A 122 10.58 12.96 1.55
CA ALA A 122 9.62 13.60 2.45
C ALA A 122 8.20 13.09 2.12
N PRO A 123 7.33 12.95 3.13
CA PRO A 123 7.54 13.28 4.53
C PRO A 123 8.29 12.20 5.34
N LEU A 124 8.35 10.97 4.83
CA LEU A 124 8.88 9.81 5.57
C LEU A 124 10.30 10.00 6.09
N ASN A 125 11.19 10.57 5.25
CA ASN A 125 12.58 10.82 5.64
C ASN A 125 12.72 11.86 6.78
N SER A 126 11.64 12.57 7.10
CA SER A 126 11.63 13.70 8.03
C SER A 126 10.68 13.51 9.22
N TRP A 127 10.03 12.36 9.32
CA TRP A 127 9.22 12.05 10.49
C TRP A 127 10.07 11.97 11.77
N PRO A 128 9.54 12.43 12.91
CA PRO A 128 10.25 12.34 14.20
C PRO A 128 10.68 10.91 14.53
N ASP A 129 9.86 9.93 14.22
CA ASP A 129 10.16 8.52 14.47
C ASP A 129 11.28 7.96 13.57
N ASN A 130 11.58 8.62 12.47
CA ASN A 130 12.69 8.30 11.57
C ASN A 130 13.97 9.09 11.89
N ALA A 131 14.04 9.76 13.06
CA ALA A 131 15.20 10.52 13.46
C ALA A 131 16.49 9.72 13.31
N ASN A 132 17.48 10.33 12.66
CA ASN A 132 18.80 9.79 12.36
C ASN A 132 18.85 8.63 11.32
N LEU A 133 17.76 8.15 10.76
CA LEU A 133 17.80 7.11 9.69
C LEU A 133 18.39 7.63 8.37
N ASP A 134 18.46 8.91 8.18
CA ASP A 134 19.25 9.56 7.11
C ASP A 134 20.73 9.13 7.17
N LYS A 135 21.30 9.01 8.38
CA LYS A 135 22.67 8.51 8.60
C LYS A 135 22.80 7.03 8.26
N ALA A 136 21.78 6.21 8.56
CA ALA A 136 21.77 4.80 8.19
C ALA A 136 21.84 4.62 6.67
N ARG A 137 21.05 5.40 5.91
CA ARG A 137 21.12 5.41 4.45
C ARG A 137 22.45 5.92 3.92
N LEU A 138 23.03 6.97 4.55
CA LEU A 138 24.35 7.47 4.16
C LEU A 138 25.44 6.42 4.37
N LEU A 139 25.40 5.67 5.48
CA LEU A 139 26.32 4.56 5.73
C LEU A 139 26.26 3.50 4.64
N LEU A 140 25.09 3.20 4.08
CA LEU A 140 24.91 2.24 3.00
C LEU A 140 25.36 2.73 1.61
N TRP A 141 25.57 4.04 1.44
CA TRP A 141 25.92 4.62 0.14
C TRP A 141 27.12 3.94 -0.56
N PRO A 142 28.23 3.61 0.12
CA PRO A 142 29.34 2.90 -0.55
C PRO A 142 28.95 1.57 -1.17
N VAL A 143 28.05 0.82 -0.53
CA VAL A 143 27.53 -0.44 -1.06
C VAL A 143 26.63 -0.15 -2.27
N LYS A 144 25.68 0.79 -2.12
CA LYS A 144 24.79 1.21 -3.24
C LYS A 144 25.61 1.69 -4.45
N GLN A 145 26.64 2.49 -4.20
CA GLN A 145 27.54 2.99 -5.25
C GLN A 145 28.28 1.85 -5.98
N LYS A 146 28.76 0.86 -5.23
CA LYS A 146 29.50 -0.28 -5.78
C LYS A 146 28.64 -1.15 -6.69
N TYR A 147 27.41 -1.45 -6.27
CA TYR A 147 26.52 -2.36 -7.01
C TYR A 147 25.56 -1.63 -7.96
N GLY A 148 25.41 -0.32 -7.83
CA GLY A 148 24.67 0.55 -8.74
C GLY A 148 23.23 0.10 -8.99
N ARG A 149 22.88 -0.04 -10.28
CA ARG A 149 21.53 -0.39 -10.72
C ARG A 149 21.12 -1.85 -10.46
N LYS A 150 22.06 -2.72 -10.12
CA LYS A 150 21.80 -4.14 -9.84
C LYS A 150 21.05 -4.37 -8.52
N ILE A 151 21.08 -3.40 -7.62
CA ILE A 151 20.30 -3.42 -6.40
C ILE A 151 19.63 -2.06 -6.19
N SER A 152 18.31 -2.08 -6.00
CA SER A 152 17.54 -0.89 -5.64
C SER A 152 17.84 -0.43 -4.22
N TRP A 153 17.51 0.81 -3.87
CA TRP A 153 17.51 1.25 -2.47
C TRP A 153 16.48 0.47 -1.64
N ALA A 154 15.32 0.18 -2.24
CA ALA A 154 14.29 -0.60 -1.58
C ALA A 154 14.80 -1.98 -1.15
N ASP A 155 15.42 -2.73 -2.05
CA ASP A 155 16.01 -4.04 -1.74
C ASP A 155 17.21 -3.92 -0.79
N LEU A 156 18.07 -2.92 -0.98
CA LEU A 156 19.26 -2.73 -0.14
C LEU A 156 18.93 -2.45 1.33
N MET A 157 17.92 -1.62 1.59
CA MET A 157 17.50 -1.30 2.97
C MET A 157 16.97 -2.54 3.69
N ILE A 158 16.20 -3.38 3.00
CA ILE A 158 15.66 -4.61 3.59
C ILE A 158 16.76 -5.67 3.74
N LEU A 159 17.61 -5.82 2.74
CA LEU A 159 18.75 -6.74 2.81
C LEU A 159 19.71 -6.38 3.97
N ALA A 160 19.95 -5.09 4.20
CA ALA A 160 20.76 -4.63 5.32
C ALA A 160 20.15 -5.03 6.67
N GLY A 161 18.82 -4.98 6.82
CA GLY A 161 18.12 -5.48 8.01
C GLY A 161 18.30 -6.99 8.20
N ASN A 162 18.20 -7.78 7.14
CA ASN A 162 18.46 -9.23 7.20
C ASN A 162 19.91 -9.54 7.57
N CYS A 163 20.88 -8.91 6.88
CA CYS A 163 22.29 -9.06 7.21
C CYS A 163 22.59 -8.69 8.67
N ALA A 164 21.91 -7.69 9.20
CA ALA A 164 22.05 -7.28 10.59
C ALA A 164 21.60 -8.40 11.56
N LEU A 165 20.41 -8.95 11.35
CA LEU A 165 19.90 -10.06 12.15
C LEU A 165 20.85 -11.27 12.11
N GLU A 166 21.28 -11.65 10.91
CA GLU A 166 22.17 -12.81 10.67
C GLU A 166 23.55 -12.60 11.32
N SER A 167 24.12 -11.41 11.18
CA SER A 167 25.45 -11.10 11.76
C SER A 167 25.45 -11.10 13.29
N MET A 168 24.27 -10.91 13.90
CA MET A 168 24.07 -10.98 15.35
C MET A 168 23.54 -12.36 15.82
N GLY A 169 23.60 -13.38 14.95
CA GLY A 169 23.33 -14.78 15.29
C GLY A 169 21.87 -15.22 15.16
N PHE A 170 21.02 -14.44 14.49
CA PHE A 170 19.66 -14.83 14.20
C PHE A 170 19.53 -15.46 12.80
N ASN A 171 18.78 -16.53 12.68
CA ASN A 171 18.49 -17.14 11.38
C ASN A 171 17.21 -16.55 10.80
N THR A 172 17.31 -15.74 9.73
CA THR A 172 16.15 -15.18 9.05
C THR A 172 15.39 -16.27 8.28
N PHE A 173 14.10 -16.04 8.00
CA PHE A 173 13.29 -16.97 7.20
C PHE A 173 13.71 -16.99 5.71
N GLY A 174 14.31 -15.91 5.23
CA GLY A 174 14.82 -15.74 3.89
C GLY A 174 14.82 -14.29 3.44
N PHE A 175 15.15 -14.10 2.16
CA PHE A 175 15.13 -12.79 1.50
C PHE A 175 14.73 -12.96 0.03
N ALA A 176 13.86 -12.07 -0.44
CA ALA A 176 13.57 -11.89 -1.85
C ALA A 176 13.90 -10.46 -2.27
N GLY A 177 14.62 -10.31 -3.38
CA GLY A 177 14.71 -9.06 -4.12
C GLY A 177 13.55 -8.90 -5.09
N GLY A 178 13.50 -7.78 -5.80
CA GLY A 178 12.47 -7.47 -6.80
C GLY A 178 11.66 -6.21 -6.48
N ARG A 179 12.08 -5.43 -5.47
CA ARG A 179 11.50 -4.11 -5.16
C ARG A 179 12.15 -3.07 -6.06
N GLU A 180 11.36 -2.42 -6.89
CA GLU A 180 11.85 -1.36 -7.76
C GLU A 180 11.82 -0.01 -7.05
N ASP A 181 12.85 0.81 -7.27
CA ASP A 181 12.88 2.17 -6.75
C ASP A 181 11.89 3.07 -7.48
N VAL A 182 11.19 3.94 -6.74
CA VAL A 182 10.50 5.10 -7.28
C VAL A 182 11.34 6.36 -7.11
N TRP A 183 11.00 7.43 -7.86
CA TRP A 183 11.81 8.64 -7.97
C TRP A 183 11.10 9.89 -7.43
N GLU A 184 9.96 9.71 -6.80
CA GLU A 184 9.14 10.74 -6.20
C GLU A 184 8.41 10.22 -4.96
N PRO A 185 7.98 11.11 -4.04
CA PRO A 185 7.23 10.72 -2.86
C PRO A 185 5.85 10.19 -3.24
N GLU A 186 5.31 9.27 -2.43
CA GLU A 186 3.94 8.82 -2.56
C GLU A 186 2.96 9.95 -2.22
N GLU A 187 1.99 10.19 -3.09
CA GLU A 187 0.86 11.10 -2.84
C GLU A 187 -0.44 10.32 -2.68
N GLU A 188 -1.37 10.88 -1.94
CA GLU A 188 -2.63 10.23 -1.61
C GLU A 188 -3.81 11.20 -1.68
N ILE A 189 -5.01 10.65 -1.85
CA ILE A 189 -6.22 11.44 -2.02
C ILE A 189 -6.86 11.87 -0.69
N TYR A 190 -6.71 11.04 0.36
CA TYR A 190 -7.47 11.21 1.61
C TYR A 190 -6.89 12.23 2.58
N TRP A 191 -5.59 12.48 2.50
CA TRP A 191 -4.87 13.12 3.58
C TRP A 191 -4.89 14.64 3.45
N GLY A 192 -5.15 15.27 4.56
CA GLY A 192 -4.88 16.67 4.75
C GLY A 192 -3.41 16.92 5.13
N SER A 193 -3.17 18.02 5.84
CA SER A 193 -1.86 18.27 6.43
C SER A 193 -1.51 17.22 7.48
N GLU A 194 -0.34 16.58 7.37
CA GLU A 194 0.14 15.57 8.33
C GLU A 194 0.15 16.06 9.78
N GLY A 195 0.38 17.34 10.01
CA GLY A 195 0.34 17.95 11.33
C GLY A 195 -0.99 17.76 12.08
N LYS A 196 -2.08 17.36 11.40
CA LYS A 196 -3.34 16.99 12.03
C LYS A 196 -3.33 15.59 12.63
N TRP A 197 -2.46 14.72 12.14
CA TRP A 197 -2.47 13.30 12.43
C TRP A 197 -1.24 12.81 13.20
N LEU A 198 -0.27 13.70 13.43
CA LEU A 198 0.95 13.36 14.16
C LEU A 198 0.65 12.95 15.60
N ASP A 199 1.35 11.90 16.05
CA ASP A 199 1.34 11.40 17.42
C ASP A 199 -0.09 11.06 17.91
N ASP A 200 -0.41 11.31 19.16
CA ASP A 200 -1.73 11.05 19.75
C ASP A 200 -2.88 11.89 19.14
N LYS A 201 -2.59 12.90 18.35
CA LYS A 201 -3.59 13.69 17.60
C LYS A 201 -4.40 12.86 16.60
N ARG A 202 -3.89 11.71 16.17
CA ARG A 202 -4.56 10.77 15.26
C ARG A 202 -5.82 10.13 15.83
N TYR A 203 -5.94 10.08 17.15
CA TYR A 203 -7.08 9.48 17.82
C TYR A 203 -8.19 10.48 18.08
N SER A 204 -9.45 10.05 17.97
CA SER A 204 -10.64 10.80 18.34
C SER A 204 -11.45 10.05 19.40
N GLY A 205 -12.39 10.73 20.08
CA GLY A 205 -13.28 10.11 21.06
C GLY A 205 -12.55 9.31 22.13
N ASP A 206 -12.93 8.05 22.32
CA ASP A 206 -12.27 7.09 23.20
C ASP A 206 -11.17 6.33 22.45
N ARG A 207 -10.20 7.06 21.90
CA ARG A 207 -9.06 6.57 21.10
C ARG A 207 -9.51 5.78 19.87
N GLU A 208 -10.49 6.30 19.16
CA GLU A 208 -10.88 5.78 17.87
C GLU A 208 -9.93 6.29 16.79
N LEU A 209 -9.43 5.39 15.96
CA LEU A 209 -8.57 5.71 14.84
C LEU A 209 -9.40 5.68 13.55
N GLU A 210 -9.50 6.83 12.89
CA GLU A 210 -10.26 6.95 11.64
C GLU A 210 -9.71 6.01 10.55
N ASN A 211 -10.60 5.38 9.79
CA ASN A 211 -10.21 4.66 8.59
C ASN A 211 -10.09 5.65 7.41
N PRO A 212 -9.05 5.55 6.59
CA PRO A 212 -8.03 4.49 6.52
C PRO A 212 -6.69 4.85 7.19
N LEU A 213 -6.64 5.71 8.20
CA LEU A 213 -5.39 6.09 8.87
C LEU A 213 -4.57 4.87 9.31
N ALA A 214 -3.26 4.96 9.13
CA ALA A 214 -2.29 3.97 9.53
C ALA A 214 -0.95 4.66 9.87
N ALA A 215 0.09 3.90 10.19
CA ALA A 215 1.39 4.43 10.62
C ALA A 215 1.97 5.49 9.68
N VAL A 216 1.77 5.32 8.37
CA VAL A 216 2.34 6.21 7.34
C VAL A 216 1.94 7.69 7.51
N GLN A 217 0.76 7.99 8.03
CA GLN A 217 0.26 9.35 8.22
C GLN A 217 0.48 9.90 9.62
N MET A 218 1.01 9.10 10.51
CA MET A 218 1.04 9.42 11.94
C MET A 218 2.38 9.91 12.43
N GLY A 219 3.41 9.86 11.59
CA GLY A 219 4.78 10.20 11.96
C GLY A 219 5.39 9.29 13.01
N LEU A 220 4.67 8.24 13.41
CA LEU A 220 5.10 7.17 14.29
C LEU A 220 4.75 5.84 13.62
N ILE A 221 5.73 4.94 13.52
CA ILE A 221 5.53 3.60 12.97
C ILE A 221 4.69 2.73 13.92
N TYR A 222 4.65 3.10 15.19
CA TYR A 222 3.96 2.36 16.25
C TYR A 222 2.96 3.24 17.00
N VAL A 223 3.04 3.14 18.30
CA VAL A 223 2.26 3.89 19.30
C VAL A 223 3.22 4.68 20.19
N ASN A 224 2.67 5.62 20.97
CA ASN A 224 3.48 6.38 21.92
C ASN A 224 4.14 5.44 22.94
N PRO A 225 5.48 5.34 22.98
CA PRO A 225 6.19 4.42 23.88
C PRO A 225 6.05 4.77 25.36
N GLU A 226 5.67 6.00 25.66
CA GLU A 226 5.38 6.46 27.03
C GLU A 226 3.94 6.10 27.47
N GLY A 227 3.14 5.51 26.58
CA GLY A 227 1.72 5.22 26.78
C GLY A 227 0.78 6.24 26.13
N PRO A 228 -0.52 5.93 26.04
CA PRO A 228 -1.52 6.80 25.42
C PRO A 228 -1.53 8.22 26.02
N ASN A 229 -1.33 9.24 25.20
CA ASN A 229 -1.19 10.64 25.60
C ASN A 229 -0.07 10.88 26.63
N GLY A 230 0.99 10.06 26.60
CA GLY A 230 2.08 10.11 27.60
C GLY A 230 1.67 9.60 28.99
N ASN A 231 0.54 8.90 29.12
CA ASN A 231 0.15 8.24 30.36
C ASN A 231 0.75 6.82 30.41
N PRO A 232 1.58 6.48 31.42
CA PRO A 232 2.29 5.22 31.46
C PRO A 232 1.40 4.03 31.89
N ASP A 233 0.37 3.73 31.10
CA ASP A 233 -0.57 2.63 31.28
C ASP A 233 -0.31 1.51 30.24
N PRO A 234 0.29 0.36 30.66
CA PRO A 234 0.57 -0.75 29.75
C PRO A 234 -0.68 -1.38 29.12
N ILE A 235 -1.80 -1.45 29.85
CA ILE A 235 -3.03 -2.08 29.35
C ILE A 235 -3.68 -1.19 28.30
N ALA A 236 -3.72 0.11 28.53
CA ALA A 236 -4.20 1.06 27.54
C ALA A 236 -3.30 1.07 26.29
N SER A 237 -1.97 0.93 26.47
CA SER A 237 -1.02 0.81 25.36
C SER A 237 -1.27 -0.44 24.50
N ALA A 238 -1.70 -1.56 25.08
CA ALA A 238 -1.99 -2.79 24.35
C ALA A 238 -3.11 -2.60 23.32
N ARG A 239 -4.12 -1.76 23.62
CA ARG A 239 -5.20 -1.43 22.69
C ARG A 239 -4.66 -0.71 21.45
N ASP A 240 -3.82 0.31 21.67
CA ASP A 240 -3.22 1.09 20.57
C ASP A 240 -2.27 0.22 19.73
N ILE A 241 -1.47 -0.64 20.37
CA ILE A 241 -0.58 -1.59 19.69
C ILE A 241 -1.40 -2.52 18.78
N ARG A 242 -2.45 -3.15 19.29
CA ARG A 242 -3.27 -4.09 18.55
C ARG A 242 -3.93 -3.43 17.34
N GLU A 243 -4.47 -2.22 17.51
CA GLU A 243 -5.06 -1.44 16.43
C GLU A 243 -4.03 -1.08 15.36
N THR A 244 -2.87 -0.56 15.76
CA THR A 244 -1.82 -0.12 14.82
C THR A 244 -1.20 -1.30 14.06
N PHE A 245 -0.82 -2.37 14.76
CA PHE A 245 -0.24 -3.56 14.13
C PHE A 245 -1.26 -4.31 13.27
N GLY A 246 -2.54 -4.36 13.68
CA GLY A 246 -3.61 -4.90 12.87
C GLY A 246 -3.75 -4.19 11.53
N ARG A 247 -3.63 -2.86 11.52
CA ARG A 247 -3.61 -2.05 10.28
C ARG A 247 -2.36 -2.28 9.41
N MET A 248 -1.30 -2.80 10.01
CA MET A 248 -0.11 -3.28 9.30
C MET A 248 -0.19 -4.76 8.88
N ALA A 249 -1.35 -5.38 8.97
CA ALA A 249 -1.62 -6.80 8.67
C ALA A 249 -0.94 -7.80 9.64
N MET A 250 -0.66 -7.40 10.88
CA MET A 250 -0.07 -8.28 11.90
C MET A 250 -1.13 -8.71 12.92
N ASN A 251 -1.19 -10.01 13.21
CA ASN A 251 -1.98 -10.56 14.31
C ASN A 251 -1.24 -10.42 15.66
N ASP A 252 -1.86 -10.83 16.75
CA ASP A 252 -1.29 -10.69 18.09
C ASP A 252 0.01 -11.50 18.30
N GLU A 253 0.12 -12.70 17.71
CA GLU A 253 1.33 -13.54 17.80
C GLU A 253 2.49 -12.91 17.01
N GLU A 254 2.24 -12.45 15.80
CA GLU A 254 3.20 -11.73 14.97
C GLU A 254 3.63 -10.42 15.63
N THR A 255 2.71 -9.70 16.26
CA THR A 255 2.97 -8.44 16.98
C THR A 255 3.91 -8.65 18.15
N VAL A 256 3.63 -9.63 19.02
CA VAL A 256 4.49 -9.96 20.16
C VAL A 256 5.87 -10.42 19.68
N ALA A 257 5.92 -11.28 18.67
CA ALA A 257 7.18 -11.76 18.10
C ALA A 257 8.03 -10.62 17.54
N LEU A 258 7.41 -9.69 16.80
CA LEU A 258 8.10 -8.54 16.21
C LEU A 258 8.63 -7.57 17.27
N ILE A 259 7.84 -7.22 18.28
CA ILE A 259 8.27 -6.30 19.35
C ILE A 259 9.42 -6.93 20.13
N ALA A 260 9.23 -8.14 20.68
CA ALA A 260 10.24 -8.80 21.49
C ALA A 260 11.51 -9.14 20.69
N GLY A 261 11.35 -9.58 19.43
CA GLY A 261 12.47 -9.88 18.54
C GLY A 261 13.28 -8.64 18.18
N GLY A 262 12.61 -7.54 17.83
CA GLY A 262 13.26 -6.26 17.54
C GLY A 262 13.96 -5.67 18.76
N HIS A 263 13.30 -5.66 19.91
CA HIS A 263 13.84 -5.12 21.15
C HIS A 263 14.89 -6.04 21.83
N THR A 264 15.16 -7.21 21.27
CA THR A 264 16.34 -7.99 21.63
C THR A 264 17.64 -7.24 21.31
N PHE A 265 17.61 -6.36 20.30
CA PHE A 265 18.78 -5.70 19.75
C PHE A 265 18.82 -4.19 20.05
N GLY A 266 20.03 -3.68 20.24
CA GLY A 266 20.33 -2.25 20.31
C GLY A 266 19.90 -1.56 21.58
N LYS A 267 19.74 -0.26 21.45
CA LYS A 267 19.34 0.66 22.51
C LYS A 267 18.54 1.83 21.93
N THR A 268 17.80 2.51 22.81
CA THR A 268 17.24 3.84 22.55
C THR A 268 18.23 4.95 22.91
N HIS A 269 18.00 6.17 22.40
CA HIS A 269 18.90 7.33 22.59
C HIS A 269 18.11 8.54 23.10
N GLY A 270 18.44 8.96 24.29
CA GLY A 270 17.81 10.09 24.97
C GLY A 270 18.82 10.81 25.89
N ALA A 271 20.03 11.08 25.35
CA ALA A 271 21.12 11.66 26.14
C ALA A 271 20.78 13.04 26.70
N ALA A 272 19.91 13.82 26.07
CA ALA A 272 19.43 15.11 26.52
C ALA A 272 18.11 15.50 25.86
N ASP A 273 17.51 16.61 26.27
CA ASP A 273 16.26 17.16 25.77
C ASP A 273 16.36 17.49 24.25
N PRO A 274 15.60 16.75 23.37
CA PRO A 274 15.63 16.98 21.94
C PRO A 274 15.14 18.38 21.55
N GLY A 275 14.17 18.93 22.26
CA GLY A 275 13.64 20.28 21.99
C GLY A 275 14.66 21.39 22.16
N LYS A 276 15.74 21.13 22.91
CA LYS A 276 16.82 22.09 23.16
C LYS A 276 18.02 21.90 22.23
N TYR A 277 18.33 20.67 21.87
CA TYR A 277 19.63 20.36 21.26
C TYR A 277 19.55 19.79 19.85
N VAL A 278 18.40 19.33 19.39
CA VAL A 278 18.24 18.74 18.05
C VAL A 278 17.72 19.78 17.07
N GLY A 279 18.43 19.91 15.96
CA GLY A 279 18.06 20.78 14.85
C GLY A 279 16.94 20.21 13.99
N PRO A 280 16.56 20.91 12.90
CA PRO A 280 15.45 20.49 12.05
C PRO A 280 15.69 19.15 11.35
N GLU A 281 14.61 18.52 10.97
CA GLU A 281 14.56 17.32 10.15
C GLU A 281 15.12 17.55 8.73
N PRO A 282 15.44 16.49 7.95
CA PRO A 282 16.06 16.63 6.61
C PRO A 282 15.32 17.56 5.65
N ALA A 283 13.97 17.55 5.65
CA ALA A 283 13.19 18.39 4.74
C ALA A 283 13.24 19.89 5.09
N ALA A 284 13.54 20.24 6.35
CA ALA A 284 13.63 21.61 6.83
C ALA A 284 15.08 22.06 7.10
N ALA A 285 16.05 21.15 7.03
CA ALA A 285 17.47 21.49 7.20
C ALA A 285 17.99 22.34 6.04
N GLY A 286 19.07 23.10 6.30
CA GLY A 286 19.71 23.94 5.28
C GLY A 286 20.36 23.11 4.17
N ILE A 287 20.53 23.74 3.01
CA ILE A 287 21.14 23.10 1.83
C ILE A 287 22.56 22.57 2.08
N GLU A 288 23.28 23.21 2.98
CA GLU A 288 24.64 22.84 3.41
C GLU A 288 24.68 21.48 4.15
N GLU A 289 23.57 21.04 4.74
CA GLU A 289 23.46 19.76 5.40
C GLU A 289 23.26 18.58 4.42
N GLN A 290 23.10 18.87 3.13
CA GLN A 290 23.08 17.89 2.03
C GLN A 290 22.07 16.75 2.21
N GLY A 291 20.85 17.08 2.70
CA GLY A 291 19.79 16.12 2.93
C GLY A 291 19.88 15.36 4.26
N LEU A 292 20.80 15.75 5.13
CA LEU A 292 20.87 15.26 6.51
C LEU A 292 20.12 16.24 7.43
N GLY A 293 19.46 15.70 8.44
CA GLY A 293 18.75 16.47 9.45
C GLY A 293 19.16 16.12 10.86
N TRP A 294 18.39 16.64 11.83
CA TRP A 294 18.54 16.37 13.27
C TRP A 294 19.95 16.58 13.80
N LYS A 295 20.61 17.66 13.33
CA LYS A 295 21.92 18.03 13.83
C LYS A 295 21.86 18.27 15.32
N ASN A 296 22.65 17.49 16.07
CA ASN A 296 22.64 17.51 17.50
C ASN A 296 23.79 18.35 18.05
N SER A 297 23.46 19.34 18.89
CA SER A 297 24.41 20.26 19.52
C SER A 297 24.81 19.87 20.96
N PHE A 298 24.30 18.72 21.47
CA PHE A 298 24.65 18.22 22.79
C PHE A 298 25.96 17.43 22.76
N GLY A 299 26.96 17.87 23.51
CA GLY A 299 28.27 17.21 23.58
C GLY A 299 28.94 17.06 22.21
N SER A 300 29.27 15.81 21.84
CA SER A 300 29.81 15.49 20.50
C SER A 300 28.74 15.43 19.39
N GLY A 301 27.47 15.44 19.75
CA GLY A 301 26.34 15.30 18.81
C GLY A 301 26.05 13.87 18.35
N ASN A 302 26.90 12.91 18.71
CA ASN A 302 26.80 11.49 18.35
C ASN A 302 27.37 10.59 19.44
N GLY A 303 27.43 9.29 19.21
CA GLY A 303 27.89 8.29 20.18
C GLY A 303 27.09 8.37 21.48
N VAL A 304 27.78 8.56 22.61
CA VAL A 304 27.15 8.68 23.94
C VAL A 304 26.19 9.86 24.07
N ASN A 305 26.28 10.84 23.18
CA ASN A 305 25.46 12.05 23.17
C ASN A 305 24.33 11.98 22.14
N THR A 306 24.10 10.84 21.49
CA THR A 306 23.04 10.67 20.49
C THR A 306 21.65 10.91 21.10
N ILE A 307 20.80 11.60 20.37
CA ILE A 307 19.39 11.85 20.69
C ILE A 307 18.53 11.39 19.53
N THR A 308 17.54 10.52 19.81
CA THR A 308 16.50 10.07 18.84
C THR A 308 15.11 10.20 19.46
N SER A 309 14.63 9.17 20.13
CA SER A 309 13.30 9.11 20.75
C SER A 309 13.16 9.84 22.08
N GLY A 310 14.26 10.23 22.71
CA GLY A 310 14.27 10.75 24.06
C GLY A 310 14.25 9.68 25.16
N LEU A 311 13.99 8.44 24.86
CA LEU A 311 14.14 7.29 25.76
C LEU A 311 15.60 6.87 25.78
N GLU A 312 16.10 6.30 26.90
CA GLU A 312 17.52 5.94 27.04
C GLU A 312 17.68 4.58 27.70
N GLY A 313 18.34 3.64 27.01
CA GLY A 313 18.68 2.35 27.55
C GLY A 313 18.64 1.21 26.55
N ALA A 314 19.04 0.01 26.98
CA ALA A 314 18.90 -1.23 26.24
C ALA A 314 18.04 -2.23 27.01
N TRP A 315 17.29 -3.04 26.31
CA TRP A 315 16.36 -4.02 26.87
C TRP A 315 17.05 -5.28 27.39
N THR A 316 18.20 -5.62 26.76
CA THR A 316 18.91 -6.88 26.99
C THR A 316 20.34 -6.67 27.45
N THR A 317 20.91 -7.70 28.04
CA THR A 317 22.32 -7.73 28.45
C THR A 317 23.26 -8.01 27.28
N THR A 318 22.72 -8.38 26.10
CA THR A 318 23.45 -8.73 24.88
C THR A 318 22.89 -7.99 23.65
N PRO A 319 23.00 -6.65 23.59
CA PRO A 319 22.29 -5.84 22.57
C PRO A 319 22.68 -6.08 21.11
N THR A 320 23.76 -6.80 20.86
CA THR A 320 24.23 -7.18 19.51
C THR A 320 24.25 -8.68 19.30
N LYS A 321 23.47 -9.43 20.06
CA LYS A 321 23.37 -10.89 19.91
C LYS A 321 21.94 -11.37 20.14
N TRP A 322 21.47 -12.24 19.26
CA TRP A 322 20.18 -12.90 19.43
C TRP A 322 20.12 -13.73 20.72
N SER A 323 19.06 -13.57 21.49
CA SER A 323 18.81 -14.30 22.73
C SER A 323 17.34 -14.18 23.15
N ASN A 324 16.92 -14.97 24.15
CA ASN A 324 15.60 -14.85 24.77
C ASN A 324 15.59 -13.82 25.93
N ASN A 325 16.65 -13.03 26.06
CA ASN A 325 16.87 -12.18 27.24
C ASN A 325 15.85 -11.03 27.39
N PHE A 326 15.16 -10.64 26.29
CA PHE A 326 14.04 -9.70 26.40
C PHE A 326 12.94 -10.23 27.31
N PHE A 327 12.49 -11.48 27.09
CA PHE A 327 11.45 -12.09 27.93
C PHE A 327 11.97 -12.46 29.31
N GLU A 328 13.24 -12.91 29.45
CA GLU A 328 13.87 -13.13 30.74
C GLU A 328 13.81 -11.87 31.61
N ASN A 329 14.14 -10.70 31.03
CA ASN A 329 14.08 -9.43 31.74
C ASN A 329 12.63 -8.98 31.97
N LEU A 330 11.75 -9.09 30.97
CA LEU A 330 10.34 -8.69 31.07
C LEU A 330 9.64 -9.37 32.24
N PHE A 331 9.86 -10.68 32.43
CA PHE A 331 9.24 -11.49 33.50
C PHE A 331 10.08 -11.61 34.75
N GLY A 332 11.39 -11.44 34.67
CA GLY A 332 12.32 -11.64 35.76
C GLY A 332 12.37 -10.52 36.80
N TYR A 333 11.90 -9.33 36.43
CA TYR A 333 11.94 -8.16 37.31
C TYR A 333 10.55 -7.63 37.65
N GLU A 334 10.43 -7.01 38.84
CA GLU A 334 9.39 -6.01 39.08
C GLU A 334 9.88 -4.67 38.57
N TRP A 335 8.98 -3.92 37.92
CA TRP A 335 9.30 -2.69 37.22
C TRP A 335 8.79 -1.46 37.96
N GLU A 336 9.59 -0.40 38.02
CA GLU A 336 9.19 0.91 38.54
C GLU A 336 9.42 2.01 37.51
N LEU A 337 8.49 2.97 37.49
CA LEU A 337 8.55 4.10 36.58
C LEU A 337 9.74 5.01 36.88
N THR A 338 10.44 5.45 35.85
CA THR A 338 11.58 6.37 35.92
C THR A 338 11.55 7.32 34.73
N LYS A 339 12.54 8.21 34.65
CA LYS A 339 12.74 9.11 33.52
C LYS A 339 14.11 8.94 32.91
N SER A 340 14.20 9.09 31.58
CA SER A 340 15.45 9.20 30.86
C SER A 340 16.15 10.54 31.15
N PRO A 341 17.42 10.71 30.76
CA PRO A 341 18.09 12.03 30.81
C PRO A 341 17.37 13.12 30.00
N ALA A 342 16.66 12.75 28.95
CA ALA A 342 15.82 13.66 28.14
C ALA A 342 14.47 13.99 28.80
N GLY A 343 14.12 13.31 29.91
CA GLY A 343 12.86 13.51 30.63
C GLY A 343 11.71 12.59 30.24
N ALA A 344 11.89 11.72 29.23
CA ALA A 344 10.86 10.76 28.80
C ALA A 344 10.63 9.67 29.86
N GLN A 345 9.39 9.21 29.98
CA GLN A 345 8.99 8.17 30.92
C GLN A 345 9.39 6.79 30.41
N GLN A 346 10.01 6.02 31.27
CA GLN A 346 10.43 4.64 31.00
C GLN A 346 10.47 3.84 32.28
N TRP A 347 10.70 2.53 32.18
CA TRP A 347 10.64 1.64 33.32
C TRP A 347 12.02 0.99 33.58
N LYS A 348 12.41 0.87 34.84
CA LYS A 348 13.61 0.16 35.27
C LYS A 348 13.26 -0.93 36.29
N PRO A 349 14.12 -1.93 36.51
CA PRO A 349 13.95 -2.88 37.59
C PRO A 349 13.86 -2.17 38.95
N LYS A 350 12.96 -2.64 39.79
CA LYS A 350 12.73 -2.05 41.12
C LYS A 350 13.95 -2.22 42.03
N GLY A 351 14.33 -1.15 42.70
CA GLY A 351 15.51 -1.12 43.54
C GLY A 351 16.81 -1.29 42.75
N ASP A 352 17.72 -2.12 43.25
CA ASP A 352 19.03 -2.40 42.64
C ASP A 352 19.03 -3.67 41.75
N ALA A 353 17.86 -4.25 41.47
CA ALA A 353 17.75 -5.42 40.62
C ALA A 353 18.27 -5.12 39.20
N GLY A 354 19.04 -6.04 38.63
CA GLY A 354 19.61 -5.86 37.29
C GLY A 354 20.77 -4.85 37.18
N ALA A 355 21.28 -4.33 38.32
CA ALA A 355 22.39 -3.40 38.33
C ALA A 355 23.65 -3.99 37.69
N GLY A 356 24.31 -3.23 36.82
CA GLY A 356 25.58 -3.62 36.19
C GLY A 356 25.52 -4.75 35.17
N LEU A 357 24.34 -5.12 34.67
CA LEU A 357 24.18 -6.22 33.71
C LEU A 357 24.33 -5.77 32.25
N VAL A 358 23.79 -4.62 31.89
CA VAL A 358 23.80 -4.10 30.50
C VAL A 358 25.12 -3.37 30.23
N PRO A 359 25.86 -3.70 29.15
CA PRO A 359 27.06 -2.97 28.77
C PRO A 359 26.73 -1.54 28.32
N ASP A 360 27.63 -0.59 28.52
CA ASP A 360 27.54 0.71 27.88
C ASP A 360 27.92 0.58 26.39
N ALA A 361 27.28 1.37 25.56
CA ALA A 361 27.46 1.29 24.10
C ALA A 361 28.84 1.76 23.62
N HIS A 362 29.50 2.67 24.36
CA HIS A 362 30.72 3.32 23.94
C HIS A 362 31.84 3.31 24.99
N ASP A 363 31.54 2.91 26.22
CA ASP A 363 32.51 2.85 27.32
C ASP A 363 32.49 1.47 28.01
N PRO A 364 33.47 0.59 27.71
CA PRO A 364 33.49 -0.78 28.22
C PRO A 364 33.62 -0.89 29.75
N SER A 365 34.01 0.24 30.39
CA SER A 365 34.12 0.28 31.87
C SER A 365 32.79 0.53 32.58
N LYS A 366 31.76 0.98 31.85
CA LYS A 366 30.44 1.31 32.38
C LYS A 366 29.42 0.21 32.14
N ARG A 367 28.47 0.11 33.04
CA ARG A 367 27.37 -0.83 33.02
C ARG A 367 26.08 -0.15 33.46
N HIS A 368 24.97 -0.62 32.96
CA HIS A 368 23.62 -0.08 33.21
C HIS A 368 22.65 -1.17 33.68
N VAL A 369 21.45 -0.78 34.01
CA VAL A 369 20.31 -1.68 34.25
C VAL A 369 19.57 -1.88 32.91
N PRO A 370 18.88 -3.01 32.70
CA PRO A 370 17.93 -3.11 31.60
C PRO A 370 16.75 -2.15 31.80
N PHE A 371 16.08 -1.80 30.73
CA PHE A 371 14.90 -0.95 30.81
C PHE A 371 13.74 -1.54 29.95
N MET A 372 12.52 -1.04 30.19
CA MET A 372 11.35 -1.33 29.38
C MET A 372 10.58 -0.05 29.08
N LEU A 373 9.90 -0.04 27.94
CA LEU A 373 8.91 0.97 27.57
C LEU A 373 7.57 0.64 28.23
N THR A 374 6.67 1.59 28.33
CA THR A 374 5.29 1.31 28.74
C THR A 374 4.64 0.32 27.77
N THR A 375 4.93 0.45 26.49
CA THR A 375 4.47 -0.46 25.43
C THR A 375 5.07 -1.86 25.52
N ASP A 376 6.30 -2.03 26.03
CA ASP A 376 6.86 -3.37 26.29
C ASP A 376 6.11 -4.07 27.45
N LEU A 377 5.78 -3.32 28.50
CA LEU A 377 5.02 -3.87 29.62
C LEU A 377 3.59 -4.30 29.22
N ALA A 378 3.05 -3.78 28.12
CA ALA A 378 1.81 -4.30 27.54
C ALA A 378 1.90 -5.80 27.25
N LEU A 379 3.07 -6.29 26.80
CA LEU A 379 3.30 -7.72 26.54
C LEU A 379 3.26 -8.60 27.79
N ARG A 380 3.41 -8.01 28.97
CA ARG A 380 3.30 -8.70 30.26
C ARG A 380 1.91 -8.56 30.89
N PHE A 381 1.23 -7.42 30.72
CA PHE A 381 0.03 -7.08 31.48
C PHE A 381 -1.28 -7.21 30.70
N ASP A 382 -1.27 -7.14 29.36
CA ASP A 382 -2.46 -7.47 28.58
C ASP A 382 -2.68 -8.99 28.58
N PRO A 383 -3.88 -9.49 28.93
CA PRO A 383 -4.11 -10.93 29.10
C PRO A 383 -3.87 -11.78 27.85
N ILE A 384 -4.03 -11.22 26.66
CA ILE A 384 -3.81 -11.91 25.39
C ILE A 384 -2.31 -11.93 25.08
N TYR A 385 -1.67 -10.77 25.13
CA TYR A 385 -0.24 -10.67 24.89
C TYR A 385 0.59 -11.42 25.93
N GLU A 386 0.19 -11.38 27.20
CA GLU A 386 0.88 -12.11 28.30
C GLU A 386 0.92 -13.61 28.04
N LYS A 387 -0.19 -14.19 27.58
CA LYS A 387 -0.24 -15.61 27.24
C LYS A 387 0.73 -15.97 26.10
N ILE A 388 0.79 -15.15 25.04
CA ILE A 388 1.69 -15.34 23.92
C ILE A 388 3.15 -15.15 24.37
N SER A 389 3.42 -14.09 25.12
CA SER A 389 4.76 -13.77 25.62
C SER A 389 5.32 -14.86 26.54
N ARG A 390 4.50 -15.44 27.43
CA ARG A 390 4.91 -16.59 28.26
C ARG A 390 5.19 -17.82 27.42
N HIS A 391 4.36 -18.08 26.44
CA HIS A 391 4.59 -19.20 25.53
C HIS A 391 5.96 -19.07 24.83
N TYR A 392 6.28 -17.88 24.32
CA TYR A 392 7.58 -17.62 23.68
C TYR A 392 8.76 -17.60 24.66
N PHE A 393 8.52 -17.15 25.89
CA PHE A 393 9.52 -17.24 26.95
C PHE A 393 9.89 -18.69 27.29
N GLU A 394 8.90 -19.55 27.37
CA GLU A 394 9.05 -20.98 27.70
C GLU A 394 9.54 -21.81 26.49
N ASN A 395 9.35 -21.32 25.26
CA ASN A 395 9.67 -22.01 24.01
C ASN A 395 10.51 -21.12 23.06
N PRO A 396 11.81 -20.90 23.38
CA PRO A 396 12.66 -19.98 22.61
C PRO A 396 12.80 -20.31 21.11
N ASP A 397 12.77 -21.59 20.74
CA ASP A 397 12.84 -22.00 19.33
C ASP A 397 11.57 -21.62 18.56
N GLN A 398 10.41 -21.68 19.20
CA GLN A 398 9.14 -21.24 18.61
C GLN A 398 9.09 -19.71 18.50
N PHE A 399 9.65 -19.00 19.48
CA PHE A 399 9.84 -17.56 19.39
C PHE A 399 10.72 -17.18 18.22
N ALA A 400 11.85 -17.86 18.03
CA ALA A 400 12.74 -17.60 16.90
C ALA A 400 12.06 -17.83 15.56
N ASP A 401 11.31 -18.94 15.38
CA ASP A 401 10.54 -19.20 14.14
C ASP A 401 9.44 -18.15 13.92
N ALA A 402 8.69 -17.80 14.98
CA ALA A 402 7.64 -16.79 14.91
C ALA A 402 8.19 -15.41 14.50
N PHE A 403 9.32 -15.00 15.09
CA PHE A 403 9.97 -13.73 14.73
C PHE A 403 10.53 -13.78 13.30
N ALA A 404 11.15 -14.89 12.87
CA ALA A 404 11.66 -15.02 11.50
C ALA A 404 10.55 -14.90 10.45
N ARG A 405 9.40 -15.55 10.68
CA ARG A 405 8.22 -15.48 9.80
C ARG A 405 7.55 -14.11 9.82
N ALA A 406 7.38 -13.52 10.98
CA ALA A 406 6.78 -12.20 11.14
C ALA A 406 7.67 -11.11 10.51
N TRP A 407 9.00 -11.19 10.67
CA TRP A 407 9.95 -10.30 10.00
C TRP A 407 9.89 -10.44 8.47
N PHE A 408 9.83 -11.67 7.97
CA PHE A 408 9.68 -11.92 6.54
C PHE A 408 8.36 -11.35 6.00
N LYS A 409 7.23 -11.56 6.70
CA LYS A 409 5.94 -10.96 6.34
C LYS A 409 6.01 -9.44 6.36
N LEU A 410 6.55 -8.84 7.44
CA LEU A 410 6.71 -7.38 7.58
C LEU A 410 7.40 -6.78 6.35
N THR A 411 8.47 -7.41 5.89
CA THR A 411 9.36 -6.87 4.86
C THR A 411 8.99 -7.28 3.43
N HIS A 412 8.05 -8.23 3.23
CA HIS A 412 7.73 -8.78 1.90
C HIS A 412 6.23 -8.74 1.53
N ARG A 413 5.33 -8.40 2.46
CA ARG A 413 3.86 -8.43 2.22
C ARG A 413 3.38 -7.48 1.12
N ASP A 414 4.15 -6.48 0.75
CA ASP A 414 3.87 -5.49 -0.28
C ASP A 414 4.55 -5.79 -1.63
N MET A 415 5.16 -6.97 -1.77
CA MET A 415 5.82 -7.39 -3.01
C MET A 415 4.92 -8.12 -4.00
N GLY A 416 3.73 -8.50 -3.60
CA GLY A 416 2.81 -9.32 -4.39
C GLY A 416 3.14 -10.81 -4.38
N PRO A 417 2.75 -11.56 -5.42
CA PRO A 417 2.91 -13.00 -5.46
C PRO A 417 4.38 -13.44 -5.60
N VAL A 418 4.67 -14.67 -5.16
CA VAL A 418 6.03 -15.26 -5.18
C VAL A 418 6.69 -15.24 -6.57
N ALA A 419 5.91 -15.20 -7.65
CA ALA A 419 6.43 -15.06 -9.01
C ALA A 419 7.28 -13.79 -9.23
N ARG A 420 7.11 -12.78 -8.38
CA ARG A 420 7.92 -11.54 -8.40
C ARG A 420 9.21 -11.63 -7.57
N TYR A 421 9.37 -12.67 -6.76
CA TYR A 421 10.49 -12.80 -5.83
C TYR A 421 11.75 -13.25 -6.55
N LEU A 422 12.85 -12.55 -6.30
CA LEU A 422 14.15 -12.78 -6.96
C LEU A 422 15.24 -13.17 -5.96
N GLY A 423 16.13 -14.01 -6.40
CA GLY A 423 17.35 -14.36 -5.67
C GLY A 423 17.35 -15.77 -5.08
N PRO A 424 18.52 -16.23 -4.60
CA PRO A 424 18.72 -17.60 -4.15
C PRO A 424 18.19 -17.89 -2.73
N GLU A 425 17.83 -16.85 -1.96
CA GLU A 425 17.36 -16.96 -0.58
C GLU A 425 15.83 -16.87 -0.47
N VAL A 426 15.12 -16.91 -1.60
CA VAL A 426 13.64 -16.96 -1.62
C VAL A 426 13.17 -18.24 -0.95
N PRO A 427 12.31 -18.15 0.09
CA PRO A 427 11.75 -19.33 0.75
C PRO A 427 10.99 -20.22 -0.22
N LYS A 428 11.10 -21.53 -0.04
CA LYS A 428 10.37 -22.52 -0.85
C LYS A 428 8.94 -22.72 -0.37
N GLU A 429 8.66 -22.40 0.88
CA GLU A 429 7.34 -22.47 1.49
C GLU A 429 6.47 -21.33 0.94
N ALA A 430 5.30 -21.67 0.40
CA ALA A 430 4.29 -20.68 0.04
C ALA A 430 3.48 -20.29 1.29
N LEU A 431 3.46 -19.01 1.61
CA LEU A 431 2.73 -18.47 2.76
C LEU A 431 1.35 -17.97 2.31
N ILE A 432 0.33 -18.18 3.13
CA ILE A 432 -1.06 -17.90 2.76
C ILE A 432 -1.29 -16.41 2.38
N TRP A 433 -0.63 -15.48 3.07
CA TRP A 433 -0.72 -14.05 2.80
C TRP A 433 -0.07 -13.59 1.48
N GLN A 434 0.65 -14.48 0.79
CA GLN A 434 1.19 -14.24 -0.56
C GLN A 434 0.17 -14.49 -1.68
N ASP A 435 -1.07 -14.80 -1.33
CA ASP A 435 -2.16 -15.13 -2.26
C ASP A 435 -1.76 -16.21 -3.30
N PRO A 436 -1.29 -17.39 -2.85
CA PRO A 436 -0.71 -18.40 -3.75
C PRO A 436 -1.73 -18.91 -4.78
N VAL A 437 -1.26 -19.16 -5.99
CA VAL A 437 -2.03 -19.78 -7.07
C VAL A 437 -1.31 -21.03 -7.58
N PRO A 438 -2.04 -22.05 -8.06
CA PRO A 438 -1.41 -23.23 -8.65
C PRO A 438 -0.61 -22.88 -9.90
N SER A 439 0.46 -23.61 -10.17
CA SER A 439 1.16 -23.52 -11.43
C SER A 439 0.33 -24.10 -12.59
N VAL A 440 0.52 -23.58 -13.81
CA VAL A 440 -0.10 -24.15 -15.00
C VAL A 440 0.48 -25.53 -15.27
N THR A 441 -0.36 -26.58 -15.21
CA THR A 441 0.04 -27.99 -15.39
C THR A 441 -0.42 -28.60 -16.72
N TYR A 442 -1.08 -27.79 -17.53
CA TYR A 442 -1.67 -28.20 -18.81
C TYR A 442 -1.08 -27.38 -19.98
N LYS A 443 -1.24 -27.87 -21.19
CA LYS A 443 -0.89 -27.11 -22.40
C LYS A 443 -1.90 -25.97 -22.58
N ARG A 444 -1.41 -24.75 -22.74
CA ARG A 444 -2.25 -23.56 -22.98
C ARG A 444 -3.04 -23.70 -24.28
N ILE A 445 -4.21 -23.04 -24.31
CA ILE A 445 -5.07 -22.91 -25.50
C ILE A 445 -4.40 -22.04 -26.56
N ASP A 446 -4.69 -22.32 -27.84
CA ASP A 446 -4.23 -21.53 -28.99
C ASP A 446 -5.37 -20.64 -29.56
N GLU A 447 -5.05 -19.87 -30.60
CA GLU A 447 -5.99 -18.92 -31.26
C GLU A 447 -7.28 -19.59 -31.74
N ASN A 448 -7.23 -20.84 -32.25
CA ASN A 448 -8.43 -21.55 -32.69
C ASN A 448 -9.33 -21.90 -31.50
N ASP A 449 -8.72 -22.31 -30.38
CA ASP A 449 -9.43 -22.59 -29.15
C ASP A 449 -10.07 -21.32 -28.57
N ILE A 450 -9.30 -20.20 -28.55
CA ILE A 450 -9.77 -18.89 -28.09
C ILE A 450 -11.01 -18.47 -28.87
N ASN A 451 -10.96 -18.54 -30.22
CA ASN A 451 -12.09 -18.16 -31.06
C ASN A 451 -13.29 -19.10 -30.85
N SER A 452 -13.05 -20.40 -30.71
CA SER A 452 -14.10 -21.39 -30.42
C SER A 452 -14.77 -21.12 -29.07
N LEU A 453 -13.99 -20.82 -28.03
CA LEU A 453 -14.48 -20.49 -26.69
C LEU A 453 -15.26 -19.19 -26.67
N LYS A 454 -14.78 -18.11 -27.32
CA LYS A 454 -15.53 -16.86 -27.48
C LYS A 454 -16.92 -17.10 -28.09
N ASN A 455 -17.00 -17.89 -29.16
CA ASN A 455 -18.27 -18.21 -29.79
C ASN A 455 -19.21 -19.00 -28.87
N LYS A 456 -18.69 -19.97 -28.10
CA LYS A 456 -19.47 -20.72 -27.11
C LYS A 456 -20.00 -19.83 -26.00
N ILE A 457 -19.18 -18.93 -25.47
CA ILE A 457 -19.55 -17.99 -24.41
C ILE A 457 -20.67 -17.07 -24.92
N LEU A 458 -20.53 -16.48 -26.09
CA LEU A 458 -21.55 -15.60 -26.67
C LEU A 458 -22.87 -16.33 -26.99
N ALA A 459 -22.80 -17.62 -27.31
CA ALA A 459 -23.98 -18.46 -27.57
C ALA A 459 -24.68 -18.98 -26.29
N ALA A 460 -24.07 -18.81 -25.12
CA ALA A 460 -24.57 -19.34 -23.86
C ALA A 460 -25.73 -18.56 -23.23
N GLY A 461 -26.20 -17.48 -23.87
CA GLY A 461 -27.35 -16.69 -23.40
C GLY A 461 -27.03 -15.70 -22.28
N LEU A 462 -25.74 -15.36 -22.09
CA LEU A 462 -25.30 -14.27 -21.21
C LEU A 462 -25.26 -12.97 -21.97
N SER A 463 -25.67 -11.86 -21.32
CA SER A 463 -25.62 -10.53 -21.91
C SER A 463 -24.20 -9.95 -21.90
N VAL A 464 -23.97 -8.91 -22.71
CA VAL A 464 -22.70 -8.13 -22.68
C VAL A 464 -22.47 -7.57 -21.29
N SER A 465 -23.51 -6.98 -20.71
CA SER A 465 -23.46 -6.39 -19.35
C SER A 465 -23.03 -7.43 -18.30
N GLU A 466 -23.58 -8.65 -18.33
CA GLU A 466 -23.24 -9.72 -17.37
C GLU A 466 -21.78 -10.17 -17.50
N LEU A 467 -21.30 -10.41 -18.71
CA LEU A 467 -19.93 -10.85 -18.97
C LEU A 467 -18.89 -9.78 -18.60
N VAL A 468 -19.11 -8.54 -19.01
CA VAL A 468 -18.22 -7.41 -18.72
C VAL A 468 -18.17 -7.13 -17.21
N SER A 469 -19.34 -7.14 -16.53
CA SER A 469 -19.41 -6.89 -15.08
C SER A 469 -18.62 -7.93 -14.29
N VAL A 470 -18.68 -9.21 -14.64
CA VAL A 470 -17.98 -10.28 -13.93
C VAL A 470 -16.47 -10.25 -14.21
N ALA A 471 -16.06 -9.99 -15.45
CA ALA A 471 -14.65 -9.82 -15.78
C ALA A 471 -14.04 -8.62 -15.04
N TRP A 472 -14.73 -7.50 -15.01
CA TRP A 472 -14.33 -6.32 -14.24
C TRP A 472 -14.24 -6.64 -12.76
N ALA A 473 -15.27 -7.24 -12.16
CA ALA A 473 -15.29 -7.60 -10.75
C ALA A 473 -14.13 -8.52 -10.34
N SER A 474 -13.71 -9.41 -11.24
CA SER A 474 -12.56 -10.30 -11.04
C SER A 474 -11.24 -9.53 -11.04
N ALA A 475 -11.02 -8.70 -12.06
CA ALA A 475 -9.74 -8.04 -12.30
C ALA A 475 -9.52 -6.77 -11.45
N SER A 476 -10.58 -5.98 -11.22
CA SER A 476 -10.49 -4.66 -10.59
C SER A 476 -10.25 -4.66 -9.08
N THR A 477 -10.07 -5.84 -8.47
CA THR A 477 -9.57 -5.97 -7.10
C THR A 477 -8.07 -5.74 -6.99
N PHE A 478 -7.35 -5.72 -8.11
CA PHE A 478 -5.91 -5.49 -8.12
C PHE A 478 -5.54 -4.12 -7.53
N ARG A 479 -4.50 -4.13 -6.72
CA ARG A 479 -3.87 -2.94 -6.13
C ARG A 479 -2.41 -2.86 -6.57
N GLY A 480 -2.06 -1.80 -7.30
CA GLY A 480 -0.68 -1.53 -7.73
C GLY A 480 0.28 -1.23 -6.58
N SER A 481 -0.25 -0.86 -5.41
CA SER A 481 0.50 -0.57 -4.20
C SER A 481 1.20 -1.79 -3.61
N ASP A 482 0.48 -2.90 -3.42
CA ASP A 482 1.00 -4.15 -2.85
C ASP A 482 0.90 -5.36 -3.78
N LYS A 483 0.42 -5.16 -5.01
CA LYS A 483 0.30 -6.20 -6.05
C LYS A 483 -0.65 -7.34 -5.68
N ARG A 484 -1.62 -7.09 -4.80
CA ARG A 484 -2.66 -8.04 -4.40
C ARG A 484 -3.91 -7.89 -5.28
N GLY A 485 -4.73 -8.93 -5.31
CA GLY A 485 -5.96 -8.98 -6.11
C GLY A 485 -5.69 -9.33 -7.56
N GLY A 486 -6.67 -9.03 -8.43
CA GLY A 486 -6.62 -9.34 -9.85
C GLY A 486 -7.39 -10.59 -10.25
N ALA A 487 -7.39 -10.88 -11.55
CA ALA A 487 -8.20 -11.95 -12.15
C ALA A 487 -7.60 -13.35 -11.94
N ASN A 488 -6.27 -13.45 -11.73
CA ASN A 488 -5.59 -14.72 -11.54
C ASN A 488 -6.07 -15.41 -10.26
N GLY A 489 -6.28 -16.72 -10.31
CA GLY A 489 -6.84 -17.48 -9.20
C GLY A 489 -8.37 -17.61 -9.24
N ALA A 490 -9.08 -16.85 -10.07
CA ALA A 490 -10.55 -16.83 -10.11
C ALA A 490 -11.20 -16.74 -8.70
N ARG A 491 -10.58 -15.95 -7.79
CA ARG A 491 -11.04 -15.86 -6.39
C ARG A 491 -12.43 -15.24 -6.25
N ILE A 492 -12.93 -14.62 -7.32
CA ILE A 492 -14.30 -14.12 -7.38
C ILE A 492 -15.36 -15.21 -7.13
N ARG A 493 -15.04 -16.52 -7.33
CA ARG A 493 -15.93 -17.64 -7.03
C ARG A 493 -15.81 -18.15 -5.58
N LEU A 494 -14.82 -17.66 -4.84
CA LEU A 494 -14.47 -18.09 -3.49
C LEU A 494 -14.91 -17.07 -2.42
N ALA A 495 -15.05 -17.50 -1.18
CA ALA A 495 -15.20 -16.58 -0.06
C ALA A 495 -13.86 -15.82 0.16
N PRO A 496 -13.90 -14.51 0.49
CA PRO A 496 -15.12 -13.71 0.74
C PRO A 496 -15.69 -13.04 -0.53
N GLN A 497 -14.96 -13.03 -1.64
CA GLN A 497 -15.25 -12.20 -2.82
C GLN A 497 -16.57 -12.55 -3.51
N LYS A 498 -16.98 -13.83 -3.52
CA LYS A 498 -18.25 -14.26 -4.11
C LYS A 498 -19.49 -13.65 -3.45
N ASP A 499 -19.35 -13.27 -2.17
CA ASP A 499 -20.44 -12.79 -1.33
C ASP A 499 -20.49 -11.26 -1.24
N TRP A 500 -19.52 -10.55 -1.86
CA TRP A 500 -19.50 -9.09 -1.85
C TRP A 500 -20.69 -8.51 -2.62
N GLN A 501 -21.41 -7.60 -1.97
CA GLN A 501 -22.59 -6.96 -2.54
C GLN A 501 -22.32 -6.34 -3.90
N VAL A 502 -21.17 -5.66 -4.07
CA VAL A 502 -20.77 -4.98 -5.30
C VAL A 502 -20.69 -5.93 -6.51
N ASN A 503 -20.56 -7.23 -6.29
CA ASN A 503 -20.46 -8.24 -7.34
C ASN A 503 -21.82 -8.82 -7.78
N ASN A 504 -22.94 -8.35 -7.21
CA ASN A 504 -24.28 -8.88 -7.48
C ASN A 504 -24.29 -10.43 -7.38
N PRO A 505 -24.23 -11.05 -6.19
CA PRO A 505 -23.97 -12.49 -6.01
C PRO A 505 -24.87 -13.41 -6.84
N THR A 506 -26.13 -13.05 -7.04
CA THR A 506 -27.08 -13.85 -7.86
C THR A 506 -26.68 -13.85 -9.35
N GLN A 507 -26.34 -12.68 -9.90
CA GLN A 507 -25.87 -12.55 -11.28
C GLN A 507 -24.50 -13.21 -11.44
N LEU A 508 -23.59 -13.01 -10.48
CA LEU A 508 -22.28 -13.63 -10.46
C LEU A 508 -22.38 -15.16 -10.52
N ALA A 509 -23.22 -15.76 -9.68
CA ALA A 509 -23.42 -17.21 -9.67
C ALA A 509 -23.95 -17.73 -11.01
N LYS A 510 -24.88 -17.02 -11.65
CA LYS A 510 -25.38 -17.38 -13.00
C LYS A 510 -24.25 -17.43 -14.02
N VAL A 511 -23.42 -16.39 -14.08
CA VAL A 511 -22.30 -16.29 -15.03
C VAL A 511 -21.25 -17.35 -14.77
N LEU A 512 -20.84 -17.50 -13.51
CA LEU A 512 -19.83 -18.51 -13.13
C LEU A 512 -20.27 -19.92 -13.46
N ASN A 513 -21.50 -20.32 -13.09
CA ASN A 513 -22.03 -21.67 -13.41
C ASN A 513 -22.02 -21.94 -14.91
N THR A 514 -22.33 -20.95 -15.74
CA THR A 514 -22.28 -21.06 -17.20
C THR A 514 -20.85 -21.25 -17.71
N LEU A 515 -19.91 -20.44 -17.22
CA LEU A 515 -18.49 -20.52 -17.62
C LEU A 515 -17.82 -21.81 -17.12
N GLU A 516 -18.15 -22.29 -15.92
CA GLU A 516 -17.70 -23.59 -15.39
C GLU A 516 -18.19 -24.75 -16.24
N GLY A 517 -19.44 -24.69 -16.73
CA GLY A 517 -19.96 -25.64 -17.70
C GLY A 517 -19.14 -25.68 -18.98
N ILE A 518 -18.84 -24.51 -19.55
CA ILE A 518 -18.01 -24.38 -20.75
C ILE A 518 -16.58 -24.89 -20.49
N GLN A 519 -15.99 -24.56 -19.35
CA GLN A 519 -14.67 -25.06 -18.94
C GLN A 519 -14.63 -26.58 -18.90
N LYS A 520 -15.59 -27.18 -18.21
CA LYS A 520 -15.69 -28.62 -18.06
C LYS A 520 -15.83 -29.34 -19.40
N ASP A 521 -16.73 -28.83 -20.26
CA ASP A 521 -16.97 -29.42 -21.58
C ASP A 521 -15.73 -29.29 -22.48
N PHE A 522 -15.06 -28.12 -22.46
CA PHE A 522 -13.85 -27.93 -23.23
C PHE A 522 -12.74 -28.85 -22.74
N ASN A 523 -12.42 -28.84 -21.43
CA ASN A 523 -11.31 -29.60 -20.88
C ASN A 523 -11.51 -31.13 -21.05
N ASN A 524 -12.74 -31.62 -20.91
CA ASN A 524 -13.06 -33.04 -21.12
C ASN A 524 -12.96 -33.49 -22.60
N ALA A 525 -13.15 -32.59 -23.53
CA ALA A 525 -13.07 -32.87 -24.98
C ALA A 525 -11.61 -32.86 -25.50
N GLN A 526 -10.63 -32.40 -24.71
CA GLN A 526 -9.25 -32.25 -25.16
C GLN A 526 -8.48 -33.60 -25.08
N SER A 527 -7.82 -33.96 -26.18
CA SER A 527 -6.80 -35.00 -26.23
C SER A 527 -5.41 -34.32 -26.18
N GLY A 528 -4.53 -34.79 -25.31
CA GLY A 528 -3.13 -34.28 -25.29
C GLY A 528 -2.83 -33.22 -24.21
N GLY A 529 -3.64 -33.16 -23.15
CA GLY A 529 -3.36 -32.37 -21.96
C GLY A 529 -3.52 -30.86 -22.12
N LYS A 530 -4.27 -30.38 -23.14
CA LYS A 530 -4.65 -28.99 -23.29
C LYS A 530 -5.79 -28.65 -22.33
N GLY A 531 -5.80 -27.43 -21.77
CA GLY A 531 -6.84 -27.01 -20.85
C GLY A 531 -6.96 -25.50 -20.77
N VAL A 532 -8.04 -25.04 -20.13
CA VAL A 532 -8.31 -23.64 -19.82
C VAL A 532 -8.79 -23.51 -18.37
N SER A 533 -8.34 -22.49 -17.68
CA SER A 533 -8.81 -22.14 -16.32
C SER A 533 -10.12 -21.35 -16.36
N LEU A 534 -10.86 -21.35 -15.27
CA LEU A 534 -12.00 -20.45 -15.11
C LEU A 534 -11.57 -18.97 -15.10
N ALA A 535 -10.42 -18.68 -14.50
CA ALA A 535 -9.83 -17.34 -14.51
C ALA A 535 -9.63 -16.82 -15.94
N ASP A 536 -9.07 -17.64 -16.84
CA ASP A 536 -8.94 -17.29 -18.24
C ASP A 536 -10.31 -17.16 -18.94
N LEU A 537 -11.29 -18.02 -18.65
CA LEU A 537 -12.63 -17.92 -19.25
C LEU A 537 -13.40 -16.68 -18.81
N ILE A 538 -13.23 -16.22 -17.56
CA ILE A 538 -13.84 -14.98 -17.08
C ILE A 538 -13.31 -13.79 -17.88
N VAL A 539 -12.00 -13.68 -18.04
CA VAL A 539 -11.36 -12.59 -18.80
C VAL A 539 -11.72 -12.69 -20.29
N LEU A 540 -11.71 -13.90 -20.86
CA LEU A 540 -12.08 -14.15 -22.25
C LEU A 540 -13.55 -13.82 -22.52
N GLY A 541 -14.42 -14.06 -21.55
CA GLY A 541 -15.84 -13.70 -21.63
C GLY A 541 -16.06 -12.21 -21.71
N GLY A 542 -15.34 -11.41 -20.91
CA GLY A 542 -15.31 -9.96 -21.00
C GLY A 542 -14.80 -9.48 -22.35
N ALA A 543 -13.70 -10.06 -22.85
CA ALA A 543 -13.15 -9.74 -24.17
C ALA A 543 -14.14 -10.00 -25.31
N ALA A 544 -14.77 -11.20 -25.32
CA ALA A 544 -15.77 -11.56 -26.33
C ALA A 544 -16.99 -10.63 -26.31
N ALA A 545 -17.44 -10.24 -25.12
CA ALA A 545 -18.57 -9.30 -24.97
C ALA A 545 -18.24 -7.91 -25.50
N ILE A 546 -17.03 -7.40 -25.25
CA ILE A 546 -16.57 -6.11 -25.75
C ILE A 546 -16.42 -6.13 -27.28
N GLU A 547 -15.86 -7.19 -27.85
CA GLU A 547 -15.78 -7.37 -29.32
C GLU A 547 -17.16 -7.36 -29.96
N LYS A 548 -18.13 -8.07 -29.35
CA LYS A 548 -19.52 -8.04 -29.79
C LYS A 548 -20.12 -6.64 -29.72
N ALA A 549 -19.95 -5.95 -28.59
CA ALA A 549 -20.49 -4.60 -28.40
C ALA A 549 -19.89 -3.57 -29.37
N ALA A 550 -18.61 -3.69 -29.70
CA ALA A 550 -17.96 -2.87 -30.71
C ALA A 550 -18.47 -3.19 -32.12
N LYS A 551 -18.66 -4.47 -32.44
CA LYS A 551 -19.25 -4.90 -33.72
C LYS A 551 -20.67 -4.40 -33.89
N ASP A 552 -21.49 -4.42 -32.84
CA ASP A 552 -22.84 -3.86 -32.82
C ASP A 552 -22.84 -2.33 -32.98
N ALA A 553 -21.72 -1.66 -32.67
CA ALA A 553 -21.46 -0.25 -32.99
C ALA A 553 -20.91 0.00 -34.40
N GLY A 554 -20.63 -1.05 -35.17
CA GLY A 554 -20.09 -0.97 -36.53
C GLY A 554 -18.56 -1.01 -36.64
N HIS A 555 -17.87 -1.44 -35.56
CA HIS A 555 -16.40 -1.51 -35.52
C HIS A 555 -15.93 -2.93 -35.24
N GLU A 556 -15.09 -3.48 -36.11
CA GLU A 556 -14.43 -4.77 -35.89
C GLU A 556 -13.11 -4.57 -35.15
N ILE A 557 -13.02 -5.13 -33.97
CA ILE A 557 -11.83 -5.07 -33.10
C ILE A 557 -11.49 -6.43 -32.53
N THR A 558 -10.26 -6.58 -32.07
CA THR A 558 -9.82 -7.73 -31.27
C THR A 558 -9.33 -7.22 -29.92
N VAL A 559 -9.91 -7.71 -28.84
CA VAL A 559 -9.44 -7.43 -27.47
C VAL A 559 -8.26 -8.34 -27.18
N PRO A 560 -7.07 -7.81 -26.84
CA PRO A 560 -5.91 -8.62 -26.51
C PRO A 560 -6.19 -9.58 -25.35
N PHE A 561 -5.83 -10.85 -25.54
CA PHE A 561 -6.01 -11.90 -24.52
C PHE A 561 -4.81 -12.85 -24.55
N THR A 562 -4.22 -13.11 -23.39
CA THR A 562 -3.13 -14.10 -23.23
C THR A 562 -3.56 -15.12 -22.17
N PRO A 563 -3.63 -16.42 -22.52
CA PRO A 563 -3.97 -17.49 -21.59
C PRO A 563 -2.83 -17.77 -20.62
N GLY A 564 -3.14 -18.38 -19.47
CA GLY A 564 -2.15 -18.85 -18.51
C GLY A 564 -2.46 -18.52 -17.05
N ARG A 565 -3.63 -17.92 -16.77
CA ARG A 565 -4.15 -17.82 -15.41
C ARG A 565 -4.54 -19.20 -14.90
N THR A 566 -4.54 -19.39 -13.60
CA THR A 566 -4.93 -20.62 -12.93
C THR A 566 -6.03 -20.36 -11.89
N ASP A 567 -6.63 -21.43 -11.38
CA ASP A 567 -7.74 -21.33 -10.43
C ASP A 567 -7.25 -21.69 -9.03
N ALA A 568 -7.25 -20.74 -8.11
CA ALA A 568 -6.91 -20.96 -6.70
C ALA A 568 -8.00 -21.79 -5.99
N THR A 569 -7.63 -22.45 -4.90
CA THR A 569 -8.58 -23.11 -4.00
C THR A 569 -8.98 -22.21 -2.84
N GLN A 570 -10.00 -22.61 -2.06
CA GLN A 570 -10.38 -21.88 -0.86
C GLN A 570 -9.27 -21.90 0.19
N GLU A 571 -8.53 -23.01 0.29
CA GLU A 571 -7.40 -23.17 1.21
C GLU A 571 -6.19 -22.29 0.83
N GLN A 572 -6.10 -21.88 -0.43
CA GLN A 572 -5.10 -20.95 -0.94
C GLN A 572 -5.55 -19.48 -0.82
N THR A 573 -6.69 -19.21 -0.20
CA THR A 573 -7.27 -17.87 -0.05
C THR A 573 -7.36 -17.52 1.42
N ASP A 574 -6.57 -16.56 1.88
CA ASP A 574 -6.67 -15.98 3.21
C ASP A 574 -7.93 -15.12 3.28
N VAL A 575 -9.02 -15.71 3.75
CA VAL A 575 -10.36 -15.09 3.75
C VAL A 575 -10.38 -13.77 4.52
N GLU A 576 -9.72 -13.73 5.67
CA GLU A 576 -9.70 -12.56 6.54
C GLU A 576 -8.91 -11.42 5.89
N SER A 577 -7.68 -11.69 5.47
CA SER A 577 -6.86 -10.66 4.83
C SER A 577 -7.34 -10.28 3.43
N PHE A 578 -8.04 -11.19 2.72
CA PHE A 578 -8.61 -10.90 1.40
C PHE A 578 -9.87 -10.02 1.48
N ALA A 579 -10.57 -10.03 2.62
CA ALA A 579 -11.77 -9.20 2.83
C ALA A 579 -11.49 -7.69 2.69
N VAL A 580 -10.28 -7.24 2.98
CA VAL A 580 -9.89 -5.82 2.82
C VAL A 580 -9.88 -5.33 1.37
N LEU A 581 -9.91 -6.25 0.40
CA LEU A 581 -10.02 -5.92 -1.03
C LEU A 581 -11.46 -5.61 -1.46
N GLU A 582 -12.46 -5.78 -0.58
CA GLU A 582 -13.84 -5.38 -0.88
C GLU A 582 -13.91 -3.88 -1.10
N PRO A 583 -14.32 -3.42 -2.30
CA PRO A 583 -14.38 -2.00 -2.56
C PRO A 583 -15.47 -1.32 -1.73
N GLY A 584 -15.10 -0.29 -1.00
CA GLY A 584 -16.06 0.62 -0.37
C GLY A 584 -16.82 1.46 -1.40
N ALA A 585 -16.16 1.73 -2.52
CA ALA A 585 -16.74 2.36 -3.71
C ALA A 585 -16.09 1.79 -4.97
N ASP A 586 -16.86 1.73 -6.05
CA ASP A 586 -16.39 1.43 -7.38
C ASP A 586 -17.11 2.33 -8.40
N GLY A 587 -16.53 3.50 -8.67
CA GLY A 587 -17.09 4.48 -9.59
C GLY A 587 -17.23 3.96 -11.02
N PHE A 588 -16.46 2.94 -11.42
CA PHE A 588 -16.59 2.30 -12.73
C PHE A 588 -17.90 1.51 -12.87
N ARG A 589 -18.43 0.96 -11.77
CA ARG A 589 -19.74 0.28 -11.71
C ARG A 589 -20.83 1.10 -11.01
N ASN A 590 -20.58 2.38 -10.78
CA ASN A 590 -21.48 3.29 -10.06
C ASN A 590 -21.92 2.78 -8.68
N TYR A 591 -20.99 2.13 -7.96
CA TYR A 591 -21.18 1.61 -6.61
C TYR A 591 -20.55 2.52 -5.58
N PHE A 592 -21.33 2.89 -4.56
CA PHE A 592 -20.85 3.73 -3.46
C PHE A 592 -21.61 3.40 -2.17
N LYS A 593 -20.86 3.06 -1.10
CA LYS A 593 -21.44 2.86 0.23
C LYS A 593 -21.61 4.23 0.92
N PRO A 594 -22.82 4.61 1.40
CA PRO A 594 -23.11 5.95 1.92
C PRO A 594 -22.32 6.38 3.17
N LYS A 595 -21.56 5.48 3.79
CA LYS A 595 -20.80 5.73 5.04
C LYS A 595 -19.37 6.23 4.83
N HIS A 596 -18.95 6.48 3.58
CA HIS A 596 -17.62 7.01 3.33
C HIS A 596 -17.56 8.51 3.64
N VAL A 597 -16.48 8.93 4.30
CA VAL A 597 -16.15 10.33 4.57
C VAL A 597 -15.72 11.04 3.26
N THR A 598 -15.18 10.26 2.32
CA THR A 598 -14.63 10.71 1.03
C THR A 598 -15.72 10.66 -0.05
N SER A 599 -15.72 11.61 -0.96
CA SER A 599 -16.71 11.69 -2.05
C SER A 599 -16.57 10.56 -3.07
N ALA A 600 -17.63 10.25 -3.82
CA ALA A 600 -17.63 9.20 -4.82
C ALA A 600 -16.61 9.44 -5.94
N GLU A 601 -16.42 10.70 -6.35
CA GLU A 601 -15.43 11.08 -7.37
C GLU A 601 -13.99 10.96 -6.87
N GLU A 602 -13.73 11.25 -5.60
CA GLU A 602 -12.41 11.02 -5.00
C GLU A 602 -12.10 9.54 -4.90
N MET A 603 -13.07 8.71 -4.50
CA MET A 603 -12.93 7.24 -4.45
C MET A 603 -12.75 6.64 -5.86
N LEU A 604 -13.32 7.25 -6.90
CA LEU A 604 -13.07 6.84 -8.29
C LEU A 604 -11.60 7.08 -8.68
N VAL A 605 -11.06 8.25 -8.36
CA VAL A 605 -9.66 8.59 -8.64
C VAL A 605 -8.72 7.68 -7.85
N ASP A 606 -9.00 7.41 -6.58
CA ASP A 606 -8.22 6.51 -5.75
C ASP A 606 -8.17 5.08 -6.33
N LYS A 607 -9.32 4.54 -6.72
CA LYS A 607 -9.39 3.22 -7.36
C LYS A 607 -8.65 3.19 -8.70
N ALA A 608 -8.74 4.25 -9.49
CA ALA A 608 -7.99 4.36 -10.74
C ALA A 608 -6.47 4.35 -10.50
N GLN A 609 -6.00 5.09 -9.49
CA GLN A 609 -4.57 5.11 -9.11
C GLN A 609 -4.11 3.74 -8.61
N LEU A 610 -4.89 3.03 -7.78
CA LEU A 610 -4.57 1.68 -7.33
C LEU A 610 -4.46 0.68 -8.50
N MET A 611 -5.23 0.88 -9.57
CA MET A 611 -5.12 0.11 -10.82
C MET A 611 -4.08 0.69 -11.78
N SER A 612 -3.25 1.63 -11.36
CA SER A 612 -2.22 2.28 -12.19
C SER A 612 -2.77 2.93 -13.46
N LEU A 613 -4.02 3.39 -13.43
CA LEU A 613 -4.66 4.04 -14.57
C LEU A 613 -4.31 5.53 -14.64
N THR A 614 -4.11 6.01 -15.85
CA THR A 614 -4.04 7.43 -16.15
C THR A 614 -5.43 8.07 -16.20
N ALA A 615 -5.52 9.40 -16.19
CA ALA A 615 -6.79 10.10 -16.30
C ALA A 615 -7.52 9.81 -17.64
N PRO A 616 -6.87 9.74 -18.82
CA PRO A 616 -7.51 9.26 -20.05
C PRO A 616 -8.05 7.83 -19.96
N GLU A 617 -7.28 6.88 -19.41
CA GLU A 617 -7.71 5.48 -19.22
C GLU A 617 -8.92 5.38 -18.29
N MET A 618 -8.90 6.11 -17.16
CA MET A 618 -10.06 6.21 -16.26
C MET A 618 -11.29 6.75 -17.00
N THR A 619 -11.12 7.80 -17.80
CA THR A 619 -12.21 8.46 -18.53
C THR A 619 -12.88 7.52 -19.53
N VAL A 620 -12.11 6.84 -20.37
CA VAL A 620 -12.68 5.90 -21.37
C VAL A 620 -13.33 4.70 -20.72
N LEU A 621 -12.75 4.18 -19.64
CA LEU A 621 -13.31 3.04 -18.89
C LEU A 621 -14.66 3.41 -18.26
N VAL A 622 -14.78 4.57 -17.62
CA VAL A 622 -16.07 4.99 -17.05
C VAL A 622 -17.10 5.15 -18.17
N GLY A 623 -16.79 5.88 -19.25
CA GLY A 623 -17.72 6.08 -20.36
C GLY A 623 -18.16 4.77 -21.01
N GLY A 624 -17.23 3.85 -21.26
CA GLY A 624 -17.52 2.55 -21.86
C GLY A 624 -18.32 1.64 -20.94
N MET A 625 -17.95 1.56 -19.65
CA MET A 625 -18.71 0.78 -18.67
C MET A 625 -20.16 1.25 -18.53
N ARG A 626 -20.42 2.56 -18.67
CA ARG A 626 -21.78 3.11 -18.66
C ARG A 626 -22.58 2.68 -19.87
N VAL A 627 -22.06 2.84 -21.08
CA VAL A 627 -22.81 2.44 -22.30
C VAL A 627 -22.97 0.92 -22.38
N LEU A 628 -22.05 0.13 -21.79
CA LEU A 628 -22.17 -1.32 -21.67
C LEU A 628 -23.14 -1.76 -20.55
N ASN A 629 -23.75 -0.81 -19.84
CA ASN A 629 -24.77 -1.05 -18.79
C ASN A 629 -24.28 -1.94 -17.64
N THR A 630 -23.04 -1.73 -17.18
CA THR A 630 -22.37 -2.58 -16.18
C THR A 630 -22.51 -2.10 -14.75
N ASN A 631 -23.40 -1.14 -14.49
CA ASN A 631 -23.63 -0.58 -13.17
C ASN A 631 -24.08 -1.64 -12.15
N PHE A 632 -23.65 -1.44 -10.91
CA PHE A 632 -24.17 -2.21 -9.78
C PHE A 632 -25.70 -2.13 -9.73
N ASP A 633 -26.32 -3.29 -9.45
CA ASP A 633 -27.78 -3.47 -9.35
C ASP A 633 -28.55 -2.97 -10.60
N GLN A 634 -27.92 -3.03 -11.78
CA GLN A 634 -28.52 -2.59 -13.06
C GLN A 634 -29.00 -1.14 -13.03
N SER A 635 -28.43 -0.29 -12.16
CA SER A 635 -28.73 1.13 -12.05
C SER A 635 -28.58 1.85 -13.40
N LYS A 636 -29.49 2.75 -13.71
CA LYS A 636 -29.45 3.54 -14.96
C LYS A 636 -28.71 4.89 -14.81
N HIS A 637 -28.18 5.18 -13.63
CA HIS A 637 -27.42 6.40 -13.44
C HIS A 637 -26.14 6.41 -14.30
N GLY A 638 -25.95 7.43 -15.11
CA GLY A 638 -24.81 7.55 -16.00
C GLY A 638 -24.91 6.75 -17.30
N VAL A 639 -25.96 5.93 -17.49
CA VAL A 639 -26.19 5.20 -18.74
C VAL A 639 -26.78 6.18 -19.78
N PHE A 640 -25.93 7.07 -20.28
CA PHE A 640 -26.33 8.15 -21.19
C PHE A 640 -26.35 7.66 -22.64
N THR A 641 -27.12 6.61 -22.93
CA THR A 641 -27.30 6.06 -24.27
C THR A 641 -28.68 5.45 -24.43
N ASN A 642 -29.22 5.50 -25.66
CA ASN A 642 -30.42 4.78 -26.06
C ASN A 642 -30.13 3.37 -26.62
N ARG A 643 -28.86 2.99 -26.66
CA ARG A 643 -28.37 1.70 -27.17
C ARG A 643 -27.48 1.03 -26.12
N PRO A 644 -28.02 0.64 -24.93
CA PRO A 644 -27.22 -0.04 -23.92
C PRO A 644 -26.64 -1.34 -24.46
N GLU A 645 -25.47 -1.73 -23.95
CA GLU A 645 -24.68 -2.89 -24.39
C GLU A 645 -24.05 -2.74 -25.79
N VAL A 646 -24.04 -1.56 -26.36
CA VAL A 646 -23.33 -1.20 -27.62
C VAL A 646 -22.19 -0.24 -27.27
N LEU A 647 -20.96 -0.54 -27.68
CA LEU A 647 -19.78 0.25 -27.32
C LEU A 647 -19.68 1.51 -28.17
N THR A 648 -20.31 2.57 -27.71
CA THR A 648 -20.34 3.88 -28.37
C THR A 648 -19.78 4.96 -27.45
N ASN A 649 -19.45 6.14 -28.01
CA ASN A 649 -19.06 7.31 -27.21
C ASN A 649 -20.27 8.14 -26.73
N ASP A 650 -21.48 7.57 -26.75
CA ASP A 650 -22.73 8.23 -26.36
C ASP A 650 -22.69 8.85 -24.98
N PHE A 651 -21.95 8.24 -24.01
CA PHE A 651 -21.77 8.80 -22.68
C PHE A 651 -21.26 10.24 -22.73
N PHE A 652 -20.22 10.50 -23.52
CA PHE A 652 -19.61 11.82 -23.62
C PHE A 652 -20.48 12.79 -24.41
N LEU A 653 -21.09 12.32 -25.49
CA LEU A 653 -22.01 13.13 -26.33
C LEU A 653 -23.19 13.65 -25.49
N ASN A 654 -23.79 12.79 -24.67
CA ASN A 654 -24.97 13.14 -23.88
C ASN A 654 -24.62 13.86 -22.57
N LEU A 655 -23.46 13.58 -21.97
CA LEU A 655 -22.98 14.33 -20.80
C LEU A 655 -22.71 15.81 -21.14
N LEU A 656 -22.15 16.07 -22.33
CA LEU A 656 -21.75 17.40 -22.78
C LEU A 656 -22.82 18.11 -23.59
N ASP A 657 -24.02 17.52 -23.73
CA ASP A 657 -25.13 18.09 -24.49
C ASP A 657 -25.63 19.42 -23.87
N LEU A 658 -25.53 20.49 -24.63
CA LEU A 658 -25.97 21.84 -24.26
C LEU A 658 -27.46 21.95 -23.94
N HIS A 659 -28.28 21.03 -24.43
CA HIS A 659 -29.73 21.01 -24.22
C HIS A 659 -30.11 20.30 -22.89
N THR A 660 -29.17 19.76 -22.16
CA THR A 660 -29.40 19.12 -20.86
C THR A 660 -29.02 20.06 -19.72
N THR A 661 -29.91 20.20 -18.74
CA THR A 661 -29.66 20.92 -17.47
C THR A 661 -29.70 19.94 -16.31
N TRP A 662 -28.72 20.02 -15.42
CA TRP A 662 -28.60 19.10 -14.30
C TRP A 662 -29.07 19.70 -12.98
N LYS A 663 -29.80 18.91 -12.19
CA LYS A 663 -30.32 19.30 -10.86
C LYS A 663 -30.12 18.15 -9.87
N ALA A 664 -29.63 18.45 -8.68
CA ALA A 664 -29.53 17.48 -7.60
C ALA A 664 -30.92 17.02 -7.14
N THR A 665 -31.07 15.72 -6.87
CA THR A 665 -32.33 15.13 -6.40
C THR A 665 -32.55 15.30 -4.89
N SER A 666 -31.48 15.56 -4.14
CA SER A 666 -31.51 15.72 -2.68
C SER A 666 -30.36 16.60 -2.18
N ASP A 667 -30.41 16.96 -0.90
CA ASP A 667 -29.37 17.74 -0.23
C ASP A 667 -28.02 17.01 -0.17
N SER A 668 -28.00 15.69 -0.28
CA SER A 668 -26.75 14.90 -0.35
C SER A 668 -25.97 15.15 -1.65
N GLN A 669 -26.62 15.68 -2.69
CA GLN A 669 -26.01 15.95 -3.99
C GLN A 669 -25.25 14.75 -4.57
N TYR A 670 -25.76 13.53 -4.36
CA TYR A 670 -25.13 12.32 -4.90
C TYR A 670 -25.71 11.92 -6.26
N VAL A 671 -27.05 11.99 -6.41
CA VAL A 671 -27.79 11.70 -7.65
C VAL A 671 -28.32 12.99 -8.22
N PHE A 672 -28.27 13.10 -9.54
CA PHE A 672 -28.74 14.25 -10.31
C PHE A 672 -29.69 13.81 -11.43
N GLU A 673 -30.64 14.66 -11.74
CA GLU A 673 -31.54 14.57 -12.89
C GLU A 673 -31.11 15.53 -13.99
N GLY A 674 -30.98 15.00 -15.22
CA GLY A 674 -30.73 15.76 -16.43
C GLY A 674 -32.02 15.99 -17.18
N HIS A 675 -32.48 17.24 -17.27
CA HIS A 675 -33.70 17.62 -17.94
C HIS A 675 -33.45 18.35 -19.26
N ASP A 676 -34.30 18.12 -20.22
CA ASP A 676 -34.27 18.91 -21.45
C ASP A 676 -34.53 20.38 -21.14
N ARG A 677 -33.65 21.25 -21.63
CA ARG A 677 -33.66 22.68 -21.31
C ARG A 677 -34.90 23.40 -21.83
N ALA A 678 -35.49 22.94 -22.94
CA ALA A 678 -36.62 23.58 -23.58
C ALA A 678 -37.97 23.05 -23.05
N THR A 679 -38.06 21.73 -22.83
CA THR A 679 -39.31 21.07 -22.42
C THR A 679 -39.41 20.82 -20.92
N GLY A 680 -38.29 20.76 -20.22
CA GLY A 680 -38.23 20.36 -18.83
C GLY A 680 -38.39 18.86 -18.60
N GLU A 681 -38.48 18.05 -19.64
CA GLU A 681 -38.62 16.59 -19.51
C GLU A 681 -37.34 15.94 -19.02
N LEU A 682 -37.48 14.91 -18.17
CA LEU A 682 -36.36 14.10 -17.67
C LEU A 682 -35.78 13.28 -18.84
N LYS A 683 -34.48 13.46 -19.11
CA LYS A 683 -33.73 12.71 -20.11
C LYS A 683 -32.84 11.64 -19.45
N TRP A 684 -32.09 12.04 -18.46
CA TRP A 684 -31.05 11.20 -17.86
C TRP A 684 -31.04 11.32 -16.32
N THR A 685 -30.43 10.33 -15.68
CA THR A 685 -30.01 10.45 -14.27
C THR A 685 -28.53 10.08 -14.16
N GLY A 686 -27.80 10.76 -13.31
CA GLY A 686 -26.36 10.51 -13.11
C GLY A 686 -25.95 10.70 -11.65
N THR A 687 -24.78 10.18 -11.32
CA THR A 687 -24.16 10.37 -10.00
C THR A 687 -23.05 11.41 -10.06
N ARG A 688 -22.46 11.75 -8.92
CA ARG A 688 -21.26 12.59 -8.86
C ARG A 688 -20.12 12.01 -9.69
N ALA A 689 -19.93 10.68 -9.65
CA ALA A 689 -18.90 9.97 -10.42
C ALA A 689 -19.11 10.06 -11.94
N ASP A 690 -20.32 10.36 -12.41
CA ASP A 690 -20.63 10.61 -13.82
C ASP A 690 -20.42 12.08 -14.19
N LEU A 691 -21.00 12.99 -13.37
CA LEU A 691 -21.01 14.41 -13.70
C LEU A 691 -19.68 15.11 -13.51
N ILE A 692 -18.74 14.50 -12.77
CA ILE A 692 -17.39 15.06 -12.57
C ILE A 692 -16.66 15.21 -13.91
N PHE A 693 -16.92 14.33 -14.90
CA PHE A 693 -16.33 14.41 -16.22
C PHE A 693 -16.84 15.58 -17.06
N GLY A 694 -17.94 16.20 -16.67
CA GLY A 694 -18.43 17.44 -17.28
C GLY A 694 -18.09 18.69 -16.47
N SER A 695 -17.79 18.56 -15.16
CA SER A 695 -17.60 19.69 -14.25
C SER A 695 -16.14 19.99 -13.87
N ASN A 696 -15.29 18.98 -13.72
CA ASN A 696 -13.86 19.19 -13.49
C ASN A 696 -13.19 19.56 -14.80
N ALA A 697 -12.40 20.63 -14.82
CA ALA A 697 -11.83 21.19 -16.06
C ALA A 697 -10.90 20.21 -16.81
N GLU A 698 -10.09 19.41 -16.10
CA GLU A 698 -9.20 18.42 -16.72
C GLU A 698 -9.99 17.24 -17.27
N LEU A 699 -10.91 16.68 -16.49
CA LEU A 699 -11.74 15.56 -16.95
C LEU A 699 -12.69 15.97 -18.06
N ARG A 700 -13.20 17.22 -18.04
CA ARG A 700 -14.00 17.76 -19.12
C ARG A 700 -13.21 17.87 -20.42
N ALA A 701 -11.97 18.35 -20.36
CA ALA A 701 -11.11 18.42 -21.55
C ALA A 701 -10.90 17.02 -22.18
N LEU A 702 -10.74 15.97 -21.34
CA LEU A 702 -10.68 14.58 -21.83
C LEU A 702 -12.02 14.10 -22.39
N ALA A 703 -13.12 14.40 -21.71
CA ALA A 703 -14.47 14.06 -22.19
C ALA A 703 -14.79 14.71 -23.54
N GLU A 704 -14.34 15.95 -23.78
CA GLU A 704 -14.51 16.67 -25.07
C GLU A 704 -13.74 15.98 -26.20
N VAL A 705 -12.55 15.40 -25.93
CA VAL A 705 -11.84 14.60 -26.96
C VAL A 705 -12.71 13.43 -27.39
N TYR A 706 -13.30 12.68 -26.49
CA TYR A 706 -14.11 11.50 -26.81
C TYR A 706 -15.53 11.82 -27.23
N GLY A 707 -16.03 13.03 -26.94
CA GLY A 707 -17.31 13.57 -27.40
C GLY A 707 -17.27 14.25 -28.79
N SER A 708 -16.10 14.29 -29.44
CA SER A 708 -15.97 14.88 -30.78
C SER A 708 -16.56 13.96 -31.86
N ALA A 709 -16.97 14.54 -32.99
CA ALA A 709 -17.70 13.81 -34.06
C ALA A 709 -16.85 12.69 -34.72
N ASP A 710 -15.54 12.81 -34.68
CA ASP A 710 -14.57 11.86 -35.23
C ASP A 710 -13.95 10.92 -34.19
N ALA A 711 -14.45 10.94 -32.96
CA ALA A 711 -13.80 10.26 -31.84
C ALA A 711 -14.22 8.80 -31.61
N GLN A 712 -15.22 8.28 -32.34
CA GLN A 712 -15.78 6.94 -32.08
C GLN A 712 -14.71 5.84 -32.12
N GLU A 713 -13.90 5.80 -33.17
CA GLU A 713 -12.85 4.81 -33.35
C GLU A 713 -11.76 4.97 -32.28
N LYS A 714 -11.32 6.21 -32.02
CA LYS A 714 -10.35 6.50 -30.97
C LYS A 714 -10.85 6.04 -29.61
N PHE A 715 -12.10 6.35 -29.27
CA PHE A 715 -12.70 5.94 -28.00
C PHE A 715 -12.68 4.41 -27.84
N ILE A 716 -13.10 3.67 -28.89
CA ILE A 716 -13.10 2.20 -28.84
C ILE A 716 -11.69 1.64 -28.63
N ASN A 717 -10.71 2.14 -29.38
CA ASN A 717 -9.32 1.67 -29.27
C ASN A 717 -8.72 1.98 -27.89
N ASP A 718 -8.92 3.18 -27.37
CA ASP A 718 -8.42 3.60 -26.06
C ASP A 718 -9.13 2.82 -24.92
N PHE A 719 -10.45 2.56 -25.06
CA PHE A 719 -11.19 1.71 -24.12
C PHE A 719 -10.64 0.28 -24.10
N VAL A 720 -10.41 -0.32 -25.26
CA VAL A 720 -9.85 -1.68 -25.38
C VAL A 720 -8.46 -1.75 -24.78
N GLY A 721 -7.61 -0.74 -25.03
CA GLY A 721 -6.27 -0.64 -24.43
C GLY A 721 -6.32 -0.59 -22.91
N ALA A 722 -7.15 0.30 -22.36
CA ALA A 722 -7.33 0.44 -20.91
C ALA A 722 -7.96 -0.82 -20.27
N TRP A 723 -8.94 -1.43 -20.94
CA TRP A 723 -9.53 -2.71 -20.51
C TRP A 723 -8.49 -3.82 -20.46
N ALA A 724 -7.72 -4.02 -21.53
CA ALA A 724 -6.68 -5.04 -21.60
C ALA A 724 -5.63 -4.84 -20.50
N LYS A 725 -5.27 -3.59 -20.21
CA LYS A 725 -4.38 -3.25 -19.08
C LYS A 725 -4.95 -3.74 -17.75
N VAL A 726 -6.21 -3.42 -17.43
CA VAL A 726 -6.85 -3.86 -16.18
C VAL A 726 -6.90 -5.39 -16.07
N MET A 727 -7.24 -6.07 -17.16
CA MET A 727 -7.31 -7.54 -17.18
C MET A 727 -5.94 -8.22 -16.97
N ASN A 728 -4.83 -7.52 -17.20
CA ASN A 728 -3.48 -8.07 -17.12
C ASN A 728 -2.63 -7.49 -15.97
N LEU A 729 -3.17 -6.66 -15.08
CA LEU A 729 -2.42 -6.02 -14.00
C LEU A 729 -1.70 -7.02 -13.08
N ASP A 730 -2.26 -8.21 -12.90
CA ASP A 730 -1.72 -9.30 -12.07
C ASP A 730 -0.91 -10.35 -12.86
N ARG A 731 -0.61 -10.08 -14.14
CA ARG A 731 0.12 -11.00 -15.03
C ARG A 731 1.61 -10.70 -15.02
N PHE A 732 2.30 -11.07 -13.94
CA PHE A 732 3.75 -10.91 -13.79
C PHE A 732 4.58 -11.95 -14.57
N ASP A 733 3.92 -12.84 -15.29
CA ASP A 733 4.51 -13.82 -16.19
C ASP A 733 4.58 -13.35 -17.66
N LEU A 734 4.00 -12.18 -17.95
CA LEU A 734 4.08 -11.55 -19.27
C LEU A 734 5.24 -10.54 -19.32
N PRO A 735 5.89 -10.37 -20.50
CA PRO A 735 6.99 -9.44 -20.66
C PRO A 735 6.55 -7.98 -20.47
#